data_306f54bf1f18afe4147d400bef5cc390
#
_entry.id   306f54bf1f18afe4147d400bef5cc390
#
_cell.length_a   1.000
_cell.length_b   1.000
_cell.length_c   1.000
_cell.angle_alpha   90.00
_cell.angle_beta   90.00
_cell.angle_gamma   90.00
#
_symmetry.space_group_name_H-M   'P 1'
#
loop_
_entity.id
_entity.type
_entity.pdbx_description
1 polymer ?
#
loop_
_entity_poly.entity_id
_entity_poly.type
_entity_poly.pdbx_seq_one_letter_code
_entity_poly.pdbx_strand_id
1 'polypeptide(L)'
;MALQAKEQYTVTPVVVPDKLVAELRAILGADAVVTAPEALLTYDSDGSMIVSHPPQLVVLPKNAGQVTTAVRLAVREGLAVVARGAGTGIAGGAVPLCGGLLISTARMTDITTVDVRSRLAIVQPGVVNADLNAHLAPLGYQFAPDPSSQRASTIGGNIATNAGGPHCLKYGVTSNHVLAVEVVDHTGQRYWTGDGVIDPVGYDLTGLLVGSEGTLGVVTAAIVRLTPLPEAVRVVLALFPTVVAAAAAVSAVIASGSLPTSLEVMDHNAIRAVNSAYRLGLPETNGTTALIIEVDGVQDGLDDQLDQIITICRDHGAFDLRPARDPATQARVWMARKSVAGAIGRLAPAYYLVDTVVPRTRLPLMMEHVERLRAAYGMEVCNVFHAGDGNLHPLVLYDPRDPDQRQRAHAIAAGVLELSIEHGGVVSGEHGIGLEKCEYLPRFFSPAELQLHATIHQVFNPTGCFNPAKIFPSDTPPADLAAARAMRLQQRDPASVTSAPVPGSYMAPATPDAAAELLRVCHHAGLPVVPTGGCTARSPTAVTVSTQHWRGALVYEPDDLTIKVAAGTTLAELQTLLAPHRQMIPLDVADAQRSLGSLVATAVDGPRRLGYGSFRDWVLALDVIEPDGTPVRLGAQVVKNVTGYDLVKLYVGSAGTLGLITAVALKVFPQPPASATLLARLPTSTAAWALIDHLAASRLLPTAVEYLADPQAIVVAMRAEGHPAAVERHMREATALAHRYDASVTVLRDVEETTFWQQTVSRYAPIANGVLLRVGVWPAQCATAIQTIEQCAARHQVAIEITTHALSGIIYIQTIGDFTAIAAFHADLVAAFPHTRILAAPPMFVPQASVWGQPPAALSRMQALKVAIDPHNHMNPAAFWFSDTRV
;
A
#
# COMPACT_ATOMS: atom_id res chain seq x y z
N MET A 1 -2.37 -21.18 -22.67
CA MET A 1 -2.73 -19.75 -22.50
C MET A 1 -1.58 -18.80 -22.88
N ALA A 2 -0.46 -18.71 -22.18
CA ALA A 2 0.65 -17.82 -22.59
C ALA A 2 1.24 -18.10 -23.99
N LEU A 3 1.18 -19.33 -24.50
CA LEU A 3 1.55 -19.67 -25.88
C LEU A 3 0.50 -19.28 -26.90
N GLN A 4 -0.78 -19.22 -26.53
CA GLN A 4 -1.84 -18.65 -27.37
C GLN A 4 -1.71 -17.13 -27.47
N ALA A 5 -1.23 -16.44 -26.40
CA ALA A 5 -0.90 -15.03 -26.46
C ALA A 5 0.16 -14.71 -27.54
N LYS A 6 1.16 -15.59 -27.74
CA LYS A 6 2.19 -15.39 -28.77
C LYS A 6 1.63 -15.40 -30.19
N GLU A 7 0.56 -16.17 -30.44
CA GLU A 7 -0.10 -16.22 -31.75
C GLU A 7 -1.12 -15.09 -31.95
N GLN A 8 -1.68 -14.55 -30.88
CA GLN A 8 -2.69 -13.48 -30.91
C GLN A 8 -2.10 -12.06 -30.96
N TYR A 9 -0.91 -11.84 -30.40
CA TYR A 9 -0.21 -10.55 -30.46
C TYR A 9 0.78 -10.51 -31.63
N THR A 10 0.35 -10.72 -32.88
CA THR A 10 1.14 -10.35 -34.06
C THR A 10 1.10 -8.83 -34.24
N VAL A 11 1.78 -8.10 -33.39
CA VAL A 11 2.07 -6.68 -33.66
C VAL A 11 3.11 -6.65 -34.78
N THR A 12 2.76 -6.07 -35.93
CA THR A 12 3.76 -5.79 -36.97
C THR A 12 4.82 -4.90 -36.34
N PRO A 13 6.10 -5.31 -36.25
CA PRO A 13 7.12 -4.50 -35.60
C PRO A 13 7.29 -3.20 -36.36
N VAL A 14 7.17 -2.06 -35.67
CA VAL A 14 7.52 -0.76 -36.24
C VAL A 14 9.03 -0.79 -36.53
N VAL A 15 9.43 -0.48 -37.74
CA VAL A 15 10.86 -0.44 -38.11
C VAL A 15 11.54 0.67 -37.30
N VAL A 16 12.60 0.33 -36.57
CA VAL A 16 13.40 1.33 -35.84
C VAL A 16 14.22 2.16 -36.82
N PRO A 17 14.00 3.48 -36.94
CA PRO A 17 14.75 4.30 -37.88
C PRO A 17 16.22 4.47 -37.41
N ASP A 18 17.18 4.40 -38.33
CA ASP A 18 18.61 4.68 -38.06
C ASP A 18 18.81 6.05 -37.40
N LYS A 19 17.99 7.05 -37.84
CA LYS A 19 17.98 8.39 -37.25
C LYS A 19 17.67 8.36 -35.76
N LEU A 20 16.70 7.56 -35.29
CA LEU A 20 16.37 7.41 -33.89
C LEU A 20 17.55 6.85 -33.10
N VAL A 21 18.22 5.82 -33.63
CA VAL A 21 19.39 5.22 -33.00
C VAL A 21 20.53 6.25 -32.90
N ALA A 22 20.75 7.05 -33.94
CA ALA A 22 21.76 8.11 -33.92
C ALA A 22 21.45 9.21 -32.90
N GLU A 23 20.18 9.65 -32.81
CA GLU A 23 19.72 10.64 -31.81
C GLU A 23 19.90 10.10 -30.39
N LEU A 24 19.52 8.86 -30.12
CA LEU A 24 19.69 8.22 -28.80
C LEU A 24 21.17 8.08 -28.42
N ARG A 25 22.04 7.68 -29.38
CA ARG A 25 23.50 7.59 -29.14
C ARG A 25 24.14 8.95 -28.86
N ALA A 26 23.66 10.00 -29.49
CA ALA A 26 24.15 11.37 -29.27
C ALA A 26 23.84 11.86 -27.85
N ILE A 27 22.72 11.40 -27.25
CA ILE A 27 22.23 11.87 -25.94
C ILE A 27 22.69 10.97 -24.79
N LEU A 28 22.64 9.65 -24.97
CA LEU A 28 22.95 8.69 -23.92
C LEU A 28 24.42 8.22 -23.96
N GLY A 29 25.08 8.35 -25.08
CA GLY A 29 26.37 7.72 -25.39
C GLY A 29 26.19 6.42 -26.19
N ALA A 30 27.16 6.09 -27.01
CA ALA A 30 27.10 4.93 -27.90
C ALA A 30 27.02 3.59 -27.11
N ASP A 31 27.69 3.52 -25.96
CA ASP A 31 27.72 2.37 -25.03
C ASP A 31 26.40 2.15 -24.25
N ALA A 32 25.52 3.13 -24.26
CA ALA A 32 24.22 3.08 -23.62
C ALA A 32 23.07 2.69 -24.56
N VAL A 33 23.35 2.43 -25.85
CA VAL A 33 22.34 2.10 -26.88
C VAL A 33 22.69 0.77 -27.53
N VAL A 34 21.94 -0.29 -27.16
CA VAL A 34 22.17 -1.66 -27.62
C VAL A 34 21.27 -1.96 -28.81
N THR A 35 21.87 -2.38 -29.92
CA THR A 35 21.16 -2.71 -31.17
C THR A 35 21.61 -4.06 -31.75
N ALA A 36 22.72 -4.63 -31.25
CA ALA A 36 23.24 -5.91 -31.74
C ALA A 36 22.27 -7.04 -31.38
N PRO A 37 21.79 -7.86 -32.33
CA PRO A 37 20.79 -8.88 -32.11
C PRO A 37 21.13 -9.87 -30.97
N GLU A 38 22.38 -10.30 -30.90
CA GLU A 38 22.86 -11.19 -29.87
C GLU A 38 22.84 -10.57 -28.46
N ALA A 39 23.05 -9.26 -28.35
CA ALA A 39 22.96 -8.53 -27.11
C ALA A 39 21.50 -8.27 -26.69
N LEU A 40 20.59 -8.09 -27.65
CA LEU A 40 19.16 -7.92 -27.38
C LEU A 40 18.53 -9.18 -26.78
N LEU A 41 19.06 -10.38 -27.07
CA LEU A 41 18.58 -11.64 -26.47
C LEU A 41 18.75 -11.70 -24.96
N THR A 42 19.64 -10.90 -24.37
CA THR A 42 19.76 -10.82 -22.89
C THR A 42 18.61 -10.08 -22.22
N TYR A 43 17.73 -9.46 -23.00
CA TYR A 43 16.57 -8.71 -22.54
C TYR A 43 15.23 -9.30 -23.02
N ASP A 44 15.24 -10.47 -23.62
CA ASP A 44 14.07 -11.09 -24.26
C ASP A 44 13.09 -11.76 -23.29
N SER A 45 13.53 -12.04 -22.08
CA SER A 45 12.79 -12.79 -21.04
C SER A 45 12.95 -12.13 -19.66
N ASP A 46 12.14 -12.52 -18.72
CA ASP A 46 12.26 -12.22 -17.29
C ASP A 46 12.39 -13.52 -16.47
N GLY A 47 12.27 -13.43 -15.15
CA GLY A 47 12.36 -14.60 -14.26
C GLY A 47 11.25 -15.64 -14.44
N SER A 48 10.17 -15.33 -15.14
CA SER A 48 9.07 -16.27 -15.39
C SER A 48 9.42 -17.34 -16.40
N MET A 49 10.27 -17.04 -17.36
CA MET A 49 10.62 -17.91 -18.51
C MET A 49 9.39 -18.39 -19.32
N ILE A 50 8.23 -17.71 -19.17
CA ILE A 50 6.96 -18.09 -19.81
C ILE A 50 7.03 -17.83 -21.32
N VAL A 51 7.55 -16.65 -21.70
CA VAL A 51 7.67 -16.19 -23.07
C VAL A 51 9.02 -15.50 -23.26
N SER A 52 9.65 -15.71 -24.40
CA SER A 52 10.85 -15.00 -24.84
C SER A 52 10.50 -14.18 -26.09
N HIS A 53 10.75 -12.87 -26.03
CA HIS A 53 10.59 -11.95 -27.15
C HIS A 53 11.63 -10.82 -27.05
N PRO A 54 12.58 -10.68 -28.00
CA PRO A 54 13.61 -9.67 -27.91
C PRO A 54 13.03 -8.27 -28.19
N PRO A 55 13.50 -7.22 -27.47
CA PRO A 55 13.21 -5.84 -27.86
C PRO A 55 13.88 -5.50 -29.17
N GLN A 56 13.42 -4.44 -29.83
CA GLN A 56 14.07 -3.93 -31.05
C GLN A 56 15.27 -3.04 -30.71
N LEU A 57 15.27 -2.44 -29.52
CA LEU A 57 16.29 -1.49 -29.06
C LEU A 57 16.32 -1.46 -27.53
N VAL A 58 17.51 -1.40 -26.94
CA VAL A 58 17.67 -1.21 -25.49
C VAL A 58 18.47 0.06 -25.23
N VAL A 59 18.02 0.84 -24.24
CA VAL A 59 18.78 1.98 -23.72
C VAL A 59 19.04 1.84 -22.24
N LEU A 60 20.22 2.31 -21.78
CA LEU A 60 20.67 2.30 -20.41
C LEU A 60 20.93 3.75 -19.92
N PRO A 61 19.87 4.51 -19.59
CA PRO A 61 20.01 5.88 -19.09
C PRO A 61 20.68 5.92 -17.73
N LYS A 62 21.31 7.06 -17.39
CA LYS A 62 21.91 7.33 -16.08
C LYS A 62 21.07 8.27 -15.21
N ASN A 63 20.11 8.95 -15.80
CA ASN A 63 19.28 9.95 -15.10
C ASN A 63 17.92 10.12 -15.75
N ALA A 64 17.01 10.77 -15.05
CA ALA A 64 15.63 11.03 -15.48
C ALA A 64 15.54 11.85 -16.79
N GLY A 65 16.49 12.77 -17.05
CA GLY A 65 16.53 13.57 -18.29
C GLY A 65 16.75 12.70 -19.53
N GLN A 66 17.61 11.68 -19.44
CA GLN A 66 17.84 10.72 -20.50
C GLN A 66 16.62 9.81 -20.71
N VAL A 67 15.94 9.38 -19.65
CA VAL A 67 14.66 8.63 -19.74
C VAL A 67 13.60 9.47 -20.44
N THR A 68 13.41 10.72 -20.03
CA THR A 68 12.51 11.70 -20.65
C THR A 68 12.70 11.77 -22.15
N THR A 69 13.95 11.91 -22.59
CA THR A 69 14.27 12.01 -24.01
C THR A 69 14.03 10.71 -24.74
N ALA A 70 14.40 9.56 -24.15
CA ALA A 70 14.19 8.25 -24.76
C ALA A 70 12.68 7.96 -24.94
N VAL A 71 11.85 8.23 -23.92
CA VAL A 71 10.39 8.08 -24.02
C VAL A 71 9.81 8.96 -25.12
N ARG A 72 10.15 10.26 -25.13
CA ARG A 72 9.65 11.19 -26.13
C ARG A 72 10.01 10.78 -27.55
N LEU A 73 11.24 10.31 -27.78
CA LEU A 73 11.70 9.82 -29.06
C LEU A 73 10.99 8.53 -29.48
N ALA A 74 10.81 7.58 -28.56
CA ALA A 74 10.08 6.34 -28.81
C ALA A 74 8.62 6.60 -29.18
N VAL A 75 7.93 7.45 -28.43
CA VAL A 75 6.53 7.83 -28.70
C VAL A 75 6.39 8.54 -30.05
N ARG A 76 7.34 9.43 -30.40
CA ARG A 76 7.37 10.10 -31.73
C ARG A 76 7.42 9.10 -32.88
N GLU A 77 8.16 8.01 -32.72
CA GLU A 77 8.31 6.96 -33.73
C GLU A 77 7.26 5.83 -33.60
N GLY A 78 6.29 5.95 -32.67
CA GLY A 78 5.24 4.95 -32.46
C GLY A 78 5.74 3.63 -31.86
N LEU A 79 6.89 3.64 -31.17
CA LEU A 79 7.46 2.45 -30.54
C LEU A 79 6.83 2.19 -29.17
N ALA A 80 6.60 0.93 -28.85
CA ALA A 80 6.32 0.50 -27.49
C ALA A 80 7.51 0.82 -26.57
N VAL A 81 7.22 1.12 -25.30
CA VAL A 81 8.22 1.42 -24.26
C VAL A 81 8.06 0.45 -23.12
N VAL A 82 9.08 -0.34 -22.82
CA VAL A 82 9.08 -1.29 -21.70
C VAL A 82 10.16 -0.88 -20.71
N ALA A 83 9.76 -0.55 -19.47
CA ALA A 83 10.71 -0.30 -18.38
C ALA A 83 11.19 -1.62 -17.77
N ARG A 84 12.49 -1.74 -17.48
CA ARG A 84 13.10 -2.93 -16.89
C ARG A 84 14.10 -2.56 -15.80
N GLY A 85 13.92 -3.10 -14.62
CA GLY A 85 14.95 -3.18 -13.58
C GLY A 85 15.93 -4.31 -13.86
N ALA A 86 16.04 -5.26 -12.95
CA ALA A 86 16.88 -6.46 -13.12
C ALA A 86 16.20 -7.60 -13.91
N GLY A 87 14.90 -7.51 -14.20
CA GLY A 87 14.15 -8.56 -14.88
C GLY A 87 13.90 -9.81 -14.02
N THR A 88 13.87 -9.66 -12.71
CA THR A 88 13.62 -10.74 -11.73
C THR A 88 12.14 -11.06 -11.55
N GLY A 89 11.22 -10.29 -12.15
CA GLY A 89 9.79 -10.54 -12.12
C GLY A 89 9.43 -11.90 -12.73
N ILE A 90 8.36 -12.53 -12.26
CA ILE A 90 7.97 -13.89 -12.63
C ILE A 90 6.55 -14.00 -13.19
N ALA A 91 5.99 -12.87 -13.65
CA ALA A 91 4.68 -12.83 -14.34
C ALA A 91 4.78 -12.39 -15.81
N GLY A 92 6.00 -12.27 -16.38
CA GLY A 92 6.20 -11.79 -17.74
C GLY A 92 6.08 -10.27 -17.90
N GLY A 93 6.07 -9.51 -16.80
CA GLY A 93 5.88 -8.07 -16.79
C GLY A 93 6.99 -7.28 -17.50
N ALA A 94 8.23 -7.77 -17.50
CA ALA A 94 9.38 -7.13 -18.12
C ALA A 94 9.68 -7.64 -19.54
N VAL A 95 8.88 -8.54 -20.10
CA VAL A 95 9.06 -9.08 -21.46
C VAL A 95 8.50 -8.09 -22.49
N PRO A 96 9.29 -7.64 -23.47
CA PRO A 96 8.84 -6.70 -24.50
C PRO A 96 8.05 -7.40 -25.62
N LEU A 97 6.88 -7.95 -25.31
CA LEU A 97 6.08 -8.80 -26.21
C LEU A 97 5.74 -8.10 -27.55
N CYS A 98 5.57 -6.78 -27.53
CA CYS A 98 5.33 -5.97 -28.73
C CYS A 98 6.62 -5.38 -29.34
N GLY A 99 7.79 -5.86 -28.95
CA GLY A 99 9.07 -5.27 -29.35
C GLY A 99 9.29 -3.88 -28.76
N GLY A 100 9.73 -2.92 -29.60
CA GLY A 100 9.92 -1.52 -29.24
C GLY A 100 11.21 -1.21 -28.47
N LEU A 101 11.18 -0.12 -27.70
CA LEU A 101 12.28 0.36 -26.89
C LEU A 101 12.18 -0.20 -25.46
N LEU A 102 13.20 -0.94 -25.03
CA LEU A 102 13.36 -1.32 -23.63
C LEU A 102 14.27 -0.31 -22.90
N ILE A 103 13.80 0.27 -21.82
CA ILE A 103 14.55 1.19 -20.96
C ILE A 103 15.02 0.42 -19.72
N SER A 104 16.32 0.09 -19.68
CA SER A 104 16.94 -0.57 -18.52
C SER A 104 17.43 0.48 -17.54
N THR A 105 16.95 0.41 -16.30
CA THR A 105 17.36 1.33 -15.22
C THR A 105 18.67 0.90 -14.54
N ALA A 106 19.38 -0.10 -15.03
CA ALA A 106 20.56 -0.69 -14.43
C ALA A 106 21.72 0.30 -14.17
N ARG A 107 21.75 1.45 -14.84
CA ARG A 107 22.74 2.53 -14.64
C ARG A 107 22.21 3.68 -13.76
N MET A 108 20.97 3.59 -13.25
CA MET A 108 20.36 4.60 -12.38
C MET A 108 20.41 4.08 -10.92
N THR A 109 21.59 4.13 -10.30
CA THR A 109 21.87 3.44 -9.04
C THR A 109 22.23 4.38 -7.88
N ASP A 110 21.97 5.68 -7.99
CA ASP A 110 22.31 6.65 -6.97
C ASP A 110 21.32 6.61 -5.79
N ILE A 111 21.84 6.57 -4.57
CA ILE A 111 21.15 6.91 -3.34
C ILE A 111 21.46 8.38 -3.07
N THR A 112 20.54 9.28 -3.44
CA THR A 112 20.81 10.72 -3.48
C THR A 112 20.68 11.40 -2.13
N THR A 113 19.84 10.87 -1.24
CA THR A 113 19.59 11.43 0.09
C THR A 113 19.24 10.31 1.06
N VAL A 114 19.77 10.38 2.28
CA VAL A 114 19.32 9.58 3.43
C VAL A 114 19.12 10.53 4.60
N ASP A 115 17.86 10.71 5.01
CA ASP A 115 17.49 11.51 6.18
C ASP A 115 16.93 10.58 7.26
N VAL A 116 17.78 10.18 8.19
CA VAL A 116 17.41 9.29 9.30
C VAL A 116 16.45 9.96 10.29
N ARG A 117 16.47 11.29 10.43
CA ARG A 117 15.57 12.03 11.33
C ARG A 117 14.14 12.03 10.76
N SER A 118 14.02 12.16 9.44
CA SER A 118 12.74 12.06 8.73
C SER A 118 12.36 10.62 8.38
N ARG A 119 13.27 9.64 8.63
CA ARG A 119 13.10 8.23 8.28
C ARG A 119 12.76 8.04 6.81
N LEU A 120 13.50 8.69 5.93
CA LEU A 120 13.33 8.56 4.48
C LEU A 120 14.66 8.53 3.74
N ALA A 121 14.62 7.97 2.53
CA ALA A 121 15.69 8.08 1.55
C ALA A 121 15.13 8.38 0.16
N ILE A 122 15.93 9.10 -0.65
CA ILE A 122 15.64 9.35 -2.07
C ILE A 122 16.59 8.52 -2.89
N VAL A 123 16.03 7.64 -3.73
CA VAL A 123 16.79 6.65 -4.49
C VAL A 123 16.40 6.60 -5.96
N GLN A 124 17.33 6.27 -6.83
CA GLN A 124 17.06 5.97 -8.22
C GLN A 124 16.51 4.54 -8.39
N PRO A 125 15.74 4.25 -9.47
CA PRO A 125 15.02 2.99 -9.63
C PRO A 125 15.90 1.77 -9.85
N GLY A 126 17.14 1.94 -10.30
CA GLY A 126 18.11 0.86 -10.51
C GLY A 126 18.89 0.45 -9.26
N VAL A 127 18.70 1.13 -8.12
CA VAL A 127 19.31 0.74 -6.84
C VAL A 127 18.80 -0.66 -6.49
N VAL A 128 19.73 -1.59 -6.23
CA VAL A 128 19.40 -2.96 -5.81
C VAL A 128 18.89 -2.94 -4.36
N ASN A 129 17.82 -3.69 -4.07
CA ASN A 129 17.22 -3.73 -2.73
C ASN A 129 18.24 -4.07 -1.63
N ALA A 130 19.06 -5.10 -1.84
CA ALA A 130 20.08 -5.49 -0.88
C ALA A 130 21.18 -4.43 -0.70
N ASP A 131 21.54 -3.69 -1.75
CA ASP A 131 22.55 -2.62 -1.67
C ASP A 131 22.02 -1.43 -0.88
N LEU A 132 20.74 -1.07 -1.06
CA LEU A 132 20.09 -0.06 -0.23
C LEU A 132 20.13 -0.48 1.25
N ASN A 133 19.78 -1.73 1.56
CA ASN A 133 19.81 -2.23 2.93
C ASN A 133 21.22 -2.31 3.50
N ALA A 134 22.23 -2.67 2.71
CA ALA A 134 23.63 -2.62 3.13
C ALA A 134 24.11 -1.19 3.45
N HIS A 135 23.62 -0.19 2.70
CA HIS A 135 23.89 1.22 2.96
C HIS A 135 23.19 1.74 4.24
N LEU A 136 21.96 1.28 4.52
CA LEU A 136 21.15 1.74 5.65
C LEU A 136 21.49 1.04 6.98
N ALA A 137 21.93 -0.21 6.95
CA ALA A 137 22.18 -1.01 8.15
C ALA A 137 23.15 -0.38 9.16
N PRO A 138 24.30 0.24 8.75
CA PRO A 138 25.19 0.94 9.67
C PRO A 138 24.52 2.14 10.36
N LEU A 139 23.44 2.68 9.77
CA LEU A 139 22.67 3.78 10.33
C LEU A 139 21.54 3.31 11.26
N GLY A 140 21.36 1.99 11.43
CA GLY A 140 20.32 1.38 12.25
C GLY A 140 18.96 1.27 11.56
N TYR A 141 18.90 1.34 10.22
CA TYR A 141 17.67 1.32 9.43
C TYR A 141 17.69 0.28 8.30
N GLN A 142 16.52 0.01 7.75
CA GLN A 142 16.31 -0.83 6.59
C GLN A 142 15.17 -0.30 5.72
N PHE A 143 15.17 -0.69 4.46
CA PHE A 143 13.98 -0.71 3.60
C PHE A 143 13.33 -2.09 3.76
N ALA A 144 12.20 -2.15 4.45
CA ALA A 144 11.66 -3.40 4.97
C ALA A 144 11.18 -4.42 3.93
N PRO A 145 10.61 -4.07 2.76
CA PRO A 145 10.24 -5.05 1.74
C PRO A 145 11.46 -5.88 1.29
N ASP A 146 11.37 -7.21 1.43
CA ASP A 146 12.50 -8.13 1.21
C ASP A 146 12.15 -9.29 0.29
N PRO A 147 11.78 -9.03 -0.98
CA PRO A 147 11.46 -10.10 -1.92
C PRO A 147 12.58 -11.12 -2.00
N SER A 148 12.25 -12.38 -2.29
CA SER A 148 13.25 -13.45 -2.41
C SER A 148 14.37 -13.12 -3.42
N SER A 149 14.07 -12.25 -4.38
CA SER A 149 15.00 -11.71 -5.37
C SER A 149 15.83 -10.50 -4.90
N GLN A 150 15.73 -10.05 -3.64
CA GLN A 150 16.32 -8.79 -3.14
C GLN A 150 17.81 -8.57 -3.46
N ARG A 151 18.57 -9.65 -3.69
CA ARG A 151 19.99 -9.57 -4.09
C ARG A 151 20.21 -9.08 -5.53
N ALA A 152 19.16 -9.06 -6.33
CA ALA A 152 19.19 -8.64 -7.72
C ALA A 152 18.09 -7.66 -8.07
N SER A 153 16.90 -7.78 -7.46
CA SER A 153 15.77 -6.89 -7.72
C SER A 153 16.09 -5.44 -7.37
N THR A 154 15.60 -4.53 -8.19
CA THR A 154 15.82 -3.10 -8.03
C THR A 154 14.61 -2.42 -7.38
N ILE A 155 14.81 -1.27 -6.74
CA ILE A 155 13.72 -0.50 -6.12
C ILE A 155 12.63 -0.16 -7.14
N GLY A 156 13.00 0.23 -8.38
CA GLY A 156 12.02 0.48 -9.44
C GLY A 156 11.24 -0.77 -9.86
N GLY A 157 11.90 -1.95 -9.85
CA GLY A 157 11.23 -3.24 -10.08
C GLY A 157 10.26 -3.59 -8.94
N ASN A 158 10.67 -3.39 -7.69
CA ASN A 158 9.82 -3.61 -6.52
C ASN A 158 8.60 -2.68 -6.53
N ILE A 159 8.77 -1.42 -6.93
CA ILE A 159 7.67 -0.46 -7.11
C ILE A 159 6.71 -0.93 -8.22
N ALA A 160 7.24 -1.38 -9.36
CA ALA A 160 6.42 -1.78 -10.49
C ALA A 160 5.48 -2.94 -10.19
N THR A 161 5.89 -3.89 -9.33
CA THR A 161 5.09 -5.08 -8.97
C THR A 161 4.46 -5.00 -7.57
N ASN A 162 4.69 -3.90 -6.83
CA ASN A 162 4.36 -3.82 -5.41
C ASN A 162 4.93 -5.01 -4.63
N ALA A 163 6.22 -5.29 -4.83
CA ALA A 163 6.86 -6.49 -4.33
C ALA A 163 6.75 -6.64 -2.81
N GLY A 164 6.51 -7.85 -2.39
CA GLY A 164 6.45 -8.26 -1.00
C GLY A 164 7.70 -9.01 -0.54
N GLY A 165 7.50 -10.04 0.29
CA GLY A 165 8.54 -10.91 0.82
C GLY A 165 8.09 -11.58 2.12
N PRO A 166 8.97 -12.37 2.77
CA PRO A 166 8.65 -13.10 3.99
C PRO A 166 8.19 -12.24 5.17
N HIS A 167 8.66 -10.99 5.24
CA HIS A 167 8.39 -10.09 6.37
C HIS A 167 7.16 -9.19 6.19
N CYS A 168 6.37 -9.40 5.11
CA CYS A 168 5.18 -8.59 4.81
C CYS A 168 4.10 -8.66 5.89
N LEU A 169 3.98 -9.77 6.60
CA LEU A 169 2.99 -9.94 7.67
C LEU A 169 3.05 -8.80 8.69
N LYS A 170 4.25 -8.41 9.11
CA LYS A 170 4.52 -7.33 10.06
C LYS A 170 4.72 -5.97 9.38
N TYR A 171 5.58 -5.93 8.36
CA TYR A 171 6.05 -4.67 7.79
C TYR A 171 5.27 -4.20 6.57
N GLY A 172 4.45 -5.05 5.96
CA GLY A 172 3.72 -4.73 4.74
C GLY A 172 4.55 -4.90 3.47
N VAL A 173 3.98 -4.46 2.36
CA VAL A 173 4.54 -4.54 1.02
C VAL A 173 5.15 -3.20 0.59
N THR A 174 5.71 -3.12 -0.62
CA THR A 174 6.38 -1.92 -1.14
C THR A 174 5.53 -0.65 -1.04
N SER A 175 4.20 -0.71 -1.29
CA SER A 175 3.30 0.47 -1.21
C SER A 175 3.20 1.09 0.19
N ASN A 176 3.49 0.34 1.26
CA ASN A 176 3.57 0.85 2.63
C ASN A 176 4.86 1.64 2.89
N HIS A 177 5.87 1.49 2.03
CA HIS A 177 7.21 2.05 2.19
C HIS A 177 7.60 3.07 1.10
N VAL A 178 6.73 3.36 0.15
CA VAL A 178 6.96 4.39 -0.88
C VAL A 178 6.10 5.61 -0.56
N LEU A 179 6.75 6.74 -0.32
CA LEU A 179 6.10 8.02 0.02
C LEU A 179 5.79 8.85 -1.23
N ALA A 180 6.64 8.79 -2.25
CA ALA A 180 6.45 9.45 -3.53
C ALA A 180 7.30 8.80 -4.62
N VAL A 181 6.91 8.97 -5.88
CA VAL A 181 7.70 8.57 -7.04
C VAL A 181 7.81 9.71 -8.04
N GLU A 182 8.97 9.84 -8.70
CA GLU A 182 9.13 10.64 -9.91
C GLU A 182 8.83 9.76 -11.12
N VAL A 183 7.97 10.23 -12.01
CA VAL A 183 7.50 9.47 -13.17
C VAL A 183 7.72 10.29 -14.45
N VAL A 184 8.14 9.61 -15.50
CA VAL A 184 8.10 10.12 -16.88
C VAL A 184 6.86 9.57 -17.56
N ASP A 185 5.96 10.47 -18.00
CA ASP A 185 4.71 10.13 -18.69
C ASP A 185 4.88 9.93 -20.20
N HIS A 186 3.80 9.56 -20.90
CA HIS A 186 3.76 9.33 -22.35
C HIS A 186 4.13 10.56 -23.20
N THR A 187 4.11 11.76 -22.64
CA THR A 187 4.57 12.98 -23.34
C THR A 187 6.06 13.25 -23.12
N GLY A 188 6.71 12.49 -22.25
CA GLY A 188 8.05 12.73 -21.76
C GLY A 188 8.13 13.84 -20.71
N GLN A 189 7.01 14.25 -20.09
CA GLN A 189 7.05 15.14 -18.92
C GLN A 189 7.36 14.37 -17.65
N ARG A 190 8.10 15.01 -16.75
CA ARG A 190 8.39 14.49 -15.41
C ARG A 190 7.53 15.18 -14.38
N TYR A 191 7.04 14.39 -13.42
CA TYR A 191 6.37 14.92 -12.25
C TYR A 191 6.59 14.01 -11.05
N TRP A 192 6.55 14.59 -9.86
CA TRP A 192 6.48 13.85 -8.60
C TRP A 192 5.04 13.66 -8.17
N THR A 193 4.73 12.49 -7.61
CA THR A 193 3.39 12.20 -7.03
C THR A 193 3.20 12.81 -5.66
N GLY A 194 4.29 13.21 -5.01
CA GLY A 194 4.38 13.84 -3.71
C GLY A 194 5.82 14.32 -3.47
N ASP A 195 6.09 14.82 -2.29
CA ASP A 195 7.42 15.32 -1.88
C ASP A 195 7.96 14.66 -0.60
N GLY A 196 7.36 13.53 -0.20
CA GLY A 196 7.72 12.79 1.01
C GLY A 196 7.00 13.26 2.28
N VAL A 197 6.19 14.31 2.20
CA VAL A 197 5.27 14.67 3.29
C VAL A 197 4.17 13.61 3.39
N ILE A 198 3.86 13.23 4.62
CA ILE A 198 2.84 12.22 4.88
C ILE A 198 1.44 12.81 4.65
N ASP A 199 0.58 12.07 3.94
CA ASP A 199 -0.80 12.43 3.58
C ASP A 199 -0.89 13.77 2.83
N PRO A 200 -0.31 13.89 1.64
CA PRO A 200 -0.52 15.05 0.79
C PRO A 200 -2.00 15.20 0.44
N VAL A 201 -2.41 16.39 0.10
CA VAL A 201 -3.81 16.65 -0.32
C VAL A 201 -4.02 16.18 -1.74
N GLY A 202 -5.20 15.61 -2.01
CA GLY A 202 -5.60 15.12 -3.33
C GLY A 202 -5.59 13.62 -3.43
N TYR A 203 -5.56 13.11 -4.66
CA TYR A 203 -5.58 11.65 -4.92
C TYR A 203 -4.22 11.02 -4.65
N ASP A 204 -4.22 9.83 -4.08
CA ASP A 204 -3.00 9.05 -3.86
C ASP A 204 -2.51 8.42 -5.18
N LEU A 205 -1.79 9.20 -5.96
CA LEU A 205 -1.16 8.72 -7.19
C LEU A 205 0.04 7.81 -6.92
N THR A 206 0.68 7.94 -5.77
CA THR A 206 1.78 7.04 -5.37
C THR A 206 1.27 5.61 -5.23
N GLY A 207 0.19 5.43 -4.45
CA GLY A 207 -0.43 4.11 -4.28
C GLY A 207 -0.97 3.52 -5.58
N LEU A 208 -1.45 4.35 -6.51
CA LEU A 208 -1.91 3.92 -7.84
C LEU A 208 -0.76 3.46 -8.75
N LEU A 209 0.40 4.13 -8.69
CA LEU A 209 1.56 3.83 -9.55
C LEU A 209 2.38 2.64 -9.04
N VAL A 210 2.41 2.41 -7.73
CA VAL A 210 3.01 1.20 -7.15
C VAL A 210 2.14 -0.01 -7.51
N GLY A 211 2.72 -1.02 -8.14
CA GLY A 211 2.02 -2.18 -8.67
C GLY A 211 1.43 -1.98 -10.08
N SER A 212 1.76 -0.90 -10.78
CA SER A 212 1.26 -0.64 -12.15
C SER A 212 2.00 -1.40 -13.25
N GLU A 213 3.02 -2.17 -12.93
CA GLU A 213 3.81 -3.01 -13.86
C GLU A 213 4.39 -2.22 -15.06
N GLY A 214 4.69 -0.93 -14.85
CA GLY A 214 5.23 -0.05 -15.90
C GLY A 214 4.24 0.33 -16.99
N THR A 215 2.94 0.10 -16.82
CA THR A 215 1.89 0.44 -17.80
C THR A 215 1.39 1.88 -17.69
N LEU A 216 1.71 2.59 -16.59
CA LEU A 216 1.27 3.97 -16.33
C LEU A 216 2.38 5.02 -16.46
N GLY A 217 3.60 4.60 -16.80
CA GLY A 217 4.76 5.47 -16.96
C GLY A 217 6.06 4.81 -16.52
N VAL A 218 7.17 5.56 -16.60
CA VAL A 218 8.51 5.08 -16.22
C VAL A 218 8.96 5.79 -14.94
N VAL A 219 9.13 5.04 -13.85
CA VAL A 219 9.65 5.56 -12.56
C VAL A 219 11.14 5.88 -12.71
N THR A 220 11.54 7.07 -12.28
CA THR A 220 12.92 7.58 -12.38
C THR A 220 13.57 7.91 -11.04
N ALA A 221 12.77 8.07 -9.99
CA ALA A 221 13.23 8.18 -8.60
C ALA A 221 12.10 7.81 -7.65
N ALA A 222 12.44 7.50 -6.40
CA ALA A 222 11.47 7.23 -5.34
C ALA A 222 11.94 7.84 -4.02
N ILE A 223 10.97 8.33 -3.22
CA ILE A 223 11.16 8.63 -1.81
C ILE A 223 10.63 7.43 -1.04
N VAL A 224 11.52 6.75 -0.34
CA VAL A 224 11.18 5.54 0.42
C VAL A 224 11.27 5.79 1.93
N ARG A 225 10.39 5.14 2.69
CA ARG A 225 10.37 5.16 4.15
C ARG A 225 11.42 4.21 4.70
N LEU A 226 12.16 4.65 5.72
CA LEU A 226 13.12 3.83 6.45
C LEU A 226 12.47 3.26 7.71
N THR A 227 12.62 1.96 7.91
CA THR A 227 12.17 1.23 9.09
C THR A 227 13.36 1.00 10.02
N PRO A 228 13.28 1.31 11.32
CA PRO A 228 14.33 0.95 12.26
C PRO A 228 14.61 -0.56 12.25
N LEU A 229 15.87 -0.94 12.35
CA LEU A 229 16.24 -2.33 12.55
C LEU A 229 15.74 -2.81 13.92
N PRO A 230 15.19 -4.03 14.05
CA PRO A 230 14.78 -4.58 15.32
C PRO A 230 15.98 -4.77 16.24
N GLU A 231 15.77 -4.62 17.55
CA GLU A 231 16.84 -4.84 18.55
C GLU A 231 17.21 -6.33 18.64
N ALA A 232 16.21 -7.19 18.58
CA ALA A 232 16.37 -8.62 18.66
C ALA A 232 15.44 -9.37 17.69
N VAL A 233 15.89 -10.53 17.26
CA VAL A 233 15.16 -11.49 16.41
C VAL A 233 15.19 -12.85 17.07
N ARG A 234 14.08 -13.58 17.01
CA ARG A 234 13.99 -14.98 17.42
C ARG A 234 13.35 -15.81 16.31
N VAL A 235 13.93 -16.96 16.04
CA VAL A 235 13.44 -17.87 14.99
C VAL A 235 13.21 -19.24 15.59
N VAL A 236 12.11 -19.90 15.20
CA VAL A 236 11.89 -21.32 15.46
C VAL A 236 11.56 -22.06 14.16
N LEU A 237 12.15 -23.21 13.99
CA LEU A 237 11.79 -24.19 12.96
C LEU A 237 10.88 -25.24 13.62
N ALA A 238 9.63 -25.29 13.19
CA ALA A 238 8.64 -26.29 13.64
C ALA A 238 8.40 -27.32 12.53
N LEU A 239 8.44 -28.62 12.86
CA LEU A 239 8.21 -29.72 11.93
C LEU A 239 6.86 -30.38 12.18
N PHE A 240 6.06 -30.48 11.12
CA PHE A 240 4.72 -31.05 11.13
C PHE A 240 4.63 -32.31 10.25
N PRO A 241 3.69 -33.21 10.54
CA PRO A 241 3.52 -34.43 9.73
C PRO A 241 2.92 -34.16 8.35
N THR A 242 2.21 -33.04 8.14
CA THR A 242 1.59 -32.69 6.87
C THR A 242 1.56 -31.17 6.68
N VAL A 243 1.43 -30.72 5.43
CA VAL A 243 1.26 -29.30 5.09
C VAL A 243 -0.07 -28.74 5.64
N VAL A 244 -1.11 -29.56 5.72
CA VAL A 244 -2.40 -29.18 6.29
C VAL A 244 -2.29 -28.86 7.78
N ALA A 245 -1.56 -29.69 8.55
CA ALA A 245 -1.31 -29.44 9.96
C ALA A 245 -0.50 -28.16 10.20
N ALA A 246 0.54 -27.92 9.37
CA ALA A 246 1.30 -26.67 9.43
C ALA A 246 0.41 -25.44 9.13
N ALA A 247 -0.46 -25.53 8.09
CA ALA A 247 -1.39 -24.47 7.74
C ALA A 247 -2.42 -24.18 8.87
N ALA A 248 -2.91 -25.22 9.53
CA ALA A 248 -3.79 -25.07 10.71
C ALA A 248 -3.08 -24.37 11.88
N ALA A 249 -1.81 -24.72 12.14
CA ALA A 249 -1.01 -24.03 13.15
C ALA A 249 -0.79 -22.55 12.83
N VAL A 250 -0.56 -22.18 11.57
CA VAL A 250 -0.44 -20.79 11.13
C VAL A 250 -1.72 -20.01 11.43
N SER A 251 -2.89 -20.56 11.04
CA SER A 251 -4.18 -19.92 11.32
C SER A 251 -4.38 -19.72 12.84
N ALA A 252 -4.03 -20.72 13.65
CA ALA A 252 -4.16 -20.64 15.10
C ALA A 252 -3.20 -19.61 15.75
N VAL A 253 -1.97 -19.47 15.23
CA VAL A 253 -1.03 -18.44 15.70
C VAL A 253 -1.60 -17.04 15.45
N ILE A 254 -2.12 -16.77 14.28
CA ILE A 254 -2.73 -15.47 13.98
C ILE A 254 -3.99 -15.23 14.81
N ALA A 255 -4.87 -16.23 14.91
CA ALA A 255 -6.11 -16.15 15.72
C ALA A 255 -5.83 -15.90 17.20
N SER A 256 -4.68 -16.33 17.74
CA SER A 256 -4.27 -16.06 19.11
C SER A 256 -3.98 -14.58 19.40
N GLY A 257 -3.87 -13.75 18.36
CA GLY A 257 -3.45 -12.36 18.46
C GLY A 257 -1.92 -12.16 18.43
N SER A 258 -1.13 -13.23 18.31
CA SER A 258 0.30 -13.13 18.03
C SER A 258 0.52 -12.73 16.59
N LEU A 259 1.29 -11.65 16.37
CA LEU A 259 1.71 -11.21 15.04
C LEU A 259 3.21 -11.45 14.87
N PRO A 260 3.62 -12.62 14.37
CA PRO A 260 5.01 -12.88 14.02
C PRO A 260 5.46 -11.95 12.89
N THR A 261 6.77 -11.78 12.74
CA THR A 261 7.36 -11.05 11.63
C THR A 261 7.23 -11.87 10.34
N SER A 262 7.34 -13.21 10.46
CA SER A 262 7.23 -14.12 9.34
C SER A 262 6.69 -15.50 9.77
N LEU A 263 5.92 -16.13 8.86
CA LEU A 263 5.43 -17.51 8.94
C LEU A 263 5.60 -18.16 7.56
N GLU A 264 6.62 -19.01 7.41
CA GLU A 264 7.03 -19.56 6.11
C GLU A 264 6.94 -21.07 6.09
N VAL A 265 6.23 -21.62 5.12
CA VAL A 265 6.05 -23.06 4.95
C VAL A 265 6.96 -23.61 3.86
N MET A 266 7.54 -24.78 4.11
CA MET A 266 8.24 -25.63 3.13
C MET A 266 7.75 -27.06 3.31
N ASP A 267 7.17 -27.66 2.26
CA ASP A 267 6.71 -29.04 2.30
C ASP A 267 7.87 -30.06 2.11
N HIS A 268 7.49 -31.32 2.11
CA HIS A 268 8.42 -32.44 1.92
C HIS A 268 9.29 -32.31 0.64
N ASN A 269 8.70 -31.89 -0.48
CA ASN A 269 9.43 -31.75 -1.74
C ASN A 269 10.43 -30.58 -1.69
N ALA A 270 10.06 -29.47 -1.03
CA ALA A 270 10.96 -28.37 -0.77
C ALA A 270 12.14 -28.78 0.12
N ILE A 271 11.86 -29.51 1.20
CA ILE A 271 12.89 -30.05 2.10
C ILE A 271 13.85 -30.95 1.32
N ARG A 272 13.34 -31.87 0.50
CA ARG A 272 14.13 -32.78 -0.35
C ARG A 272 15.02 -32.01 -1.32
N ALA A 273 14.47 -30.98 -2.00
CA ALA A 273 15.24 -30.14 -2.91
C ALA A 273 16.40 -29.43 -2.19
N VAL A 274 16.15 -28.80 -1.07
CA VAL A 274 17.15 -28.05 -0.31
C VAL A 274 18.20 -28.94 0.30
N ASN A 275 17.84 -30.10 0.87
CA ASN A 275 18.79 -31.05 1.38
C ASN A 275 19.71 -31.62 0.29
N SER A 276 19.15 -31.88 -0.92
CA SER A 276 19.96 -32.37 -2.05
C SER A 276 20.98 -31.33 -2.52
N ALA A 277 20.66 -30.05 -2.36
CA ALA A 277 21.52 -28.95 -2.77
C ALA A 277 22.53 -28.53 -1.69
N TYR A 278 22.11 -28.47 -0.43
CA TYR A 278 22.85 -27.78 0.64
C TYR A 278 23.12 -28.69 1.86
N ARG A 279 22.62 -29.93 1.91
CA ARG A 279 22.82 -30.90 2.98
C ARG A 279 22.51 -30.37 4.37
N LEU A 280 21.35 -29.71 4.53
CA LEU A 280 20.97 -29.06 5.78
C LEU A 280 20.52 -30.03 6.88
N GLY A 281 20.30 -31.29 6.56
CA GLY A 281 19.93 -32.35 7.53
C GLY A 281 18.50 -32.19 8.05
N LEU A 282 17.59 -31.64 7.25
CA LEU A 282 16.17 -31.62 7.57
C LEU A 282 15.57 -33.02 7.36
N PRO A 283 14.61 -33.48 8.19
CA PRO A 283 13.99 -34.80 8.02
C PRO A 283 13.28 -34.89 6.65
N GLU A 284 13.56 -35.96 5.91
CA GLU A 284 12.96 -36.24 4.59
C GLU A 284 11.86 -37.32 4.66
N THR A 285 11.25 -37.53 5.82
CA THR A 285 10.09 -38.40 5.95
C THR A 285 8.94 -37.87 5.09
N ASN A 286 8.29 -38.76 4.36
CA ASN A 286 7.21 -38.41 3.46
C ASN A 286 6.10 -37.66 4.23
N GLY A 287 5.68 -36.50 3.71
CA GLY A 287 4.73 -35.61 4.31
C GLY A 287 5.31 -34.56 5.28
N THR A 288 6.55 -34.71 5.75
CA THR A 288 7.17 -33.75 6.67
C THR A 288 7.13 -32.34 6.08
N THR A 289 6.61 -31.40 6.85
CA THR A 289 6.50 -29.99 6.49
C THR A 289 7.19 -29.14 7.54
N ALA A 290 8.02 -28.21 7.11
CA ALA A 290 8.69 -27.25 7.96
C ALA A 290 7.91 -25.92 7.96
N LEU A 291 7.67 -25.36 9.15
CA LEU A 291 7.18 -24.00 9.37
C LEU A 291 8.30 -23.21 10.05
N ILE A 292 8.78 -22.18 9.40
CA ILE A 292 9.73 -21.22 9.95
C ILE A 292 8.93 -20.04 10.49
N ILE A 293 9.15 -19.73 11.74
CA ILE A 293 8.48 -18.65 12.47
C ILE A 293 9.52 -17.69 12.96
N GLU A 294 9.34 -16.42 12.65
CA GLU A 294 10.20 -15.33 13.15
C GLU A 294 9.38 -14.32 13.94
N VAL A 295 9.91 -13.89 15.07
CA VAL A 295 9.44 -12.74 15.83
C VAL A 295 10.60 -11.78 16.05
N ASP A 296 10.35 -10.48 15.97
CA ASP A 296 11.35 -9.44 16.15
C ASP A 296 10.80 -8.21 16.86
N GLY A 297 11.68 -7.41 17.40
CA GLY A 297 11.31 -6.16 18.08
C GLY A 297 12.25 -5.81 19.22
N VAL A 298 11.69 -5.25 20.29
CA VAL A 298 12.40 -5.00 21.57
C VAL A 298 12.68 -6.34 22.22
N GLN A 299 13.87 -6.48 22.82
CA GLN A 299 14.30 -7.77 23.38
C GLN A 299 13.39 -8.27 24.50
N ASP A 300 12.89 -7.35 25.36
CA ASP A 300 12.05 -7.69 26.52
C ASP A 300 10.68 -8.24 26.05
N GLY A 301 10.36 -9.44 26.52
CA GLY A 301 9.11 -10.14 26.18
C GLY A 301 9.11 -10.94 24.87
N LEU A 302 10.20 -10.88 24.08
CA LEU A 302 10.25 -11.57 22.80
C LEU A 302 10.35 -13.09 22.94
N ASP A 303 11.05 -13.58 23.98
CA ASP A 303 11.12 -15.00 24.30
C ASP A 303 9.76 -15.53 24.78
N ASP A 304 9.01 -14.77 25.57
CA ASP A 304 7.66 -15.15 26.02
C ASP A 304 6.68 -15.26 24.82
N GLN A 305 6.76 -14.33 23.88
CA GLN A 305 5.97 -14.40 22.63
C GLN A 305 6.31 -15.66 21.84
N LEU A 306 7.59 -15.97 21.68
CA LEU A 306 8.02 -17.18 20.99
C LEU A 306 7.53 -18.45 21.67
N ASP A 307 7.59 -18.52 23.00
CA ASP A 307 7.17 -19.68 23.78
C ASP A 307 5.65 -19.92 23.68
N GLN A 308 4.83 -18.86 23.59
CA GLN A 308 3.40 -18.97 23.28
C GLN A 308 3.18 -19.59 21.90
N ILE A 309 3.90 -19.12 20.86
CA ILE A 309 3.79 -19.64 19.51
C ILE A 309 4.24 -21.10 19.45
N ILE A 310 5.32 -21.46 20.13
CA ILE A 310 5.80 -22.85 20.26
C ILE A 310 4.73 -23.75 20.86
N THR A 311 4.02 -23.27 21.87
CA THR A 311 2.92 -24.02 22.50
C THR A 311 1.79 -24.27 21.52
N ILE A 312 1.35 -23.25 20.78
CA ILE A 312 0.33 -23.36 19.72
C ILE A 312 0.76 -24.38 18.66
N CYS A 313 2.00 -24.31 18.20
CA CYS A 313 2.53 -25.27 17.20
C CYS A 313 2.47 -26.73 17.72
N ARG A 314 2.83 -26.94 18.98
CA ARG A 314 2.76 -28.28 19.63
C ARG A 314 1.32 -28.78 19.70
N ASP A 315 0.38 -27.94 20.09
CA ASP A 315 -1.05 -28.28 20.19
C ASP A 315 -1.65 -28.64 18.81
N HIS A 316 -1.06 -28.12 17.73
CA HIS A 316 -1.43 -28.43 16.34
C HIS A 316 -0.57 -29.53 15.69
N GLY A 317 0.14 -30.32 16.50
CA GLY A 317 0.81 -31.53 16.06
C GLY A 317 2.25 -31.37 15.57
N ALA A 318 2.93 -30.25 15.91
CA ALA A 318 4.37 -30.16 15.66
C ALA A 318 5.10 -31.23 16.48
N PHE A 319 5.88 -32.08 15.79
CA PHE A 319 6.59 -33.18 16.45
C PHE A 319 8.05 -32.86 16.78
N ASP A 320 8.61 -31.80 16.19
CA ASP A 320 9.97 -31.31 16.46
C ASP A 320 9.97 -29.78 16.39
N LEU A 321 10.57 -29.15 17.38
CA LEU A 321 10.60 -27.69 17.54
C LEU A 321 12.04 -27.29 17.86
N ARG A 322 12.67 -26.51 16.96
CA ARG A 322 14.10 -26.16 17.01
C ARG A 322 14.25 -24.63 17.11
N PRO A 323 14.26 -24.03 18.32
CA PRO A 323 14.52 -22.62 18.49
C PRO A 323 15.95 -22.26 18.04
N ALA A 324 16.08 -21.25 17.19
CA ALA A 324 17.34 -20.68 16.75
C ALA A 324 17.55 -19.33 17.46
N ARG A 325 18.37 -19.31 18.49
CA ARG A 325 18.57 -18.11 19.34
C ARG A 325 19.80 -17.29 18.94
N ASP A 326 20.75 -17.90 18.22
CA ASP A 326 21.95 -17.22 17.75
C ASP A 326 21.86 -16.90 16.26
N PRO A 327 22.54 -15.81 15.80
CA PRO A 327 22.44 -15.34 14.40
C PRO A 327 22.89 -16.38 13.36
N ALA A 328 23.86 -17.25 13.69
CA ALA A 328 24.37 -18.24 12.74
C ALA A 328 23.34 -19.35 12.49
N THR A 329 22.66 -19.82 13.54
CA THR A 329 21.57 -20.81 13.43
C THR A 329 20.37 -20.19 12.70
N GLN A 330 19.99 -18.93 13.01
CA GLN A 330 18.94 -18.20 12.30
C GLN A 330 19.25 -18.11 10.80
N ALA A 331 20.46 -17.68 10.44
CA ALA A 331 20.90 -17.57 9.06
C ALA A 331 20.83 -18.92 8.31
N ARG A 332 21.13 -20.05 8.97
CA ARG A 332 21.00 -21.39 8.38
C ARG A 332 19.55 -21.78 8.10
N VAL A 333 18.63 -21.46 9.02
CA VAL A 333 17.20 -21.71 8.85
C VAL A 333 16.68 -20.90 7.66
N TRP A 334 17.01 -19.61 7.61
CA TRP A 334 16.62 -18.73 6.49
C TRP A 334 17.27 -19.10 5.16
N MET A 335 18.52 -19.60 5.18
CA MET A 335 19.18 -20.10 3.98
C MET A 335 18.38 -21.24 3.36
N ALA A 336 17.84 -22.16 4.18
CA ALA A 336 16.97 -23.23 3.69
C ALA A 336 15.82 -22.66 2.86
N ARG A 337 15.06 -21.72 3.42
CA ARG A 337 13.88 -21.11 2.78
C ARG A 337 14.24 -20.31 1.52
N LYS A 338 15.25 -19.47 1.62
CA LYS A 338 15.66 -18.56 0.52
C LYS A 338 16.30 -19.30 -0.66
N SER A 339 16.76 -20.54 -0.45
CA SER A 339 17.44 -21.34 -1.49
C SER A 339 16.51 -22.30 -2.25
N VAL A 340 15.24 -22.42 -1.85
CA VAL A 340 14.33 -23.44 -2.44
C VAL A 340 14.18 -23.28 -3.94
N ALA A 341 13.93 -22.04 -4.43
CA ALA A 341 13.73 -21.77 -5.86
C ALA A 341 14.91 -22.26 -6.72
N GLY A 342 16.15 -22.02 -6.27
CA GLY A 342 17.34 -22.52 -6.94
C GLY A 342 17.56 -24.03 -6.79
N ALA A 343 17.11 -24.60 -5.68
CA ALA A 343 17.27 -26.03 -5.39
C ALA A 343 16.29 -26.92 -6.19
N ILE A 344 15.11 -26.43 -6.51
CA ILE A 344 14.04 -27.15 -7.22
C ILE A 344 14.50 -27.64 -8.60
N GLY A 345 15.40 -26.91 -9.27
CA GLY A 345 16.00 -27.36 -10.54
C GLY A 345 16.73 -28.72 -10.50
N ARG A 346 16.96 -29.27 -9.29
CA ARG A 346 17.46 -30.63 -9.11
C ARG A 346 16.36 -31.70 -9.14
N LEU A 347 15.10 -31.30 -8.95
CA LEU A 347 13.95 -32.21 -8.96
C LEU A 347 13.30 -32.29 -10.34
N ALA A 348 13.24 -31.20 -11.07
CA ALA A 348 12.65 -31.13 -12.42
C ALA A 348 13.35 -30.05 -13.27
N PRO A 349 13.31 -30.15 -14.60
CA PRO A 349 13.90 -29.18 -15.51
C PRO A 349 13.20 -27.80 -15.46
N ALA A 350 11.89 -27.78 -15.10
CA ALA A 350 11.10 -26.56 -14.95
C ALA A 350 10.01 -26.74 -13.89
N TYR A 351 9.41 -25.62 -13.49
CA TYR A 351 8.22 -25.59 -12.65
C TYR A 351 7.27 -24.47 -13.12
N TYR A 352 5.99 -24.66 -12.89
CA TYR A 352 4.99 -23.59 -13.01
C TYR A 352 4.65 -23.11 -11.60
N LEU A 353 4.88 -21.84 -11.35
CA LEU A 353 4.68 -21.24 -10.04
C LEU A 353 3.33 -20.53 -10.00
N VAL A 354 2.45 -20.97 -9.11
CA VAL A 354 1.19 -20.29 -8.83
C VAL A 354 1.43 -19.24 -7.74
N ASP A 355 0.81 -18.07 -7.88
CA ASP A 355 0.82 -17.04 -6.84
C ASP A 355 -0.61 -16.55 -6.64
N THR A 356 -1.19 -16.84 -5.49
CA THR A 356 -2.52 -16.40 -5.09
C THR A 356 -2.56 -16.14 -3.59
N VAL A 357 -3.53 -15.36 -3.13
CA VAL A 357 -3.76 -15.14 -1.69
C VAL A 357 -5.19 -15.53 -1.35
N VAL A 358 -5.35 -16.22 -0.24
CA VAL A 358 -6.66 -16.55 0.35
C VAL A 358 -6.73 -16.05 1.79
N PRO A 359 -7.93 -15.89 2.37
CA PRO A 359 -8.07 -15.73 3.81
C PRO A 359 -7.30 -16.87 4.53
N ARG A 360 -6.56 -16.54 5.58
CA ARG A 360 -5.67 -17.51 6.26
C ARG A 360 -6.40 -18.72 6.80
N THR A 361 -7.65 -18.54 7.24
CA THR A 361 -8.53 -19.61 7.68
C THR A 361 -8.86 -20.62 6.57
N ARG A 362 -8.64 -20.26 5.30
CA ARG A 362 -8.82 -21.13 4.13
C ARG A 362 -7.57 -21.91 3.72
N LEU A 363 -6.41 -21.62 4.34
CA LEU A 363 -5.15 -22.29 3.99
C LEU A 363 -5.21 -23.82 4.08
N PRO A 364 -5.76 -24.44 5.15
CA PRO A 364 -5.84 -25.90 5.21
C PRO A 364 -6.66 -26.48 4.04
N LEU A 365 -7.81 -25.89 3.72
CA LEU A 365 -8.67 -26.29 2.60
C LEU A 365 -7.94 -26.20 1.26
N MET A 366 -7.18 -25.11 1.04
CA MET A 366 -6.41 -24.93 -0.19
C MET A 366 -5.30 -25.99 -0.31
N MET A 367 -4.63 -26.32 0.78
CA MET A 367 -3.59 -27.36 0.77
C MET A 367 -4.17 -28.74 0.49
N GLU A 368 -5.33 -29.08 1.07
CA GLU A 368 -6.05 -30.31 0.71
C GLU A 368 -6.43 -30.36 -0.78
N HIS A 369 -6.82 -29.21 -1.34
CA HIS A 369 -7.15 -29.12 -2.77
C HIS A 369 -5.91 -29.30 -3.66
N VAL A 370 -4.79 -28.64 -3.34
CA VAL A 370 -3.51 -28.83 -4.05
C VAL A 370 -3.11 -30.30 -4.05
N GLU A 371 -3.21 -30.99 -2.90
CA GLU A 371 -2.91 -32.41 -2.80
C GLU A 371 -3.85 -33.27 -3.65
N ARG A 372 -5.16 -32.96 -3.72
CA ARG A 372 -6.11 -33.64 -4.60
C ARG A 372 -5.76 -33.46 -6.08
N LEU A 373 -5.46 -32.23 -6.51
CA LEU A 373 -5.02 -31.93 -7.87
C LEU A 373 -3.71 -32.64 -8.21
N ARG A 374 -2.72 -32.61 -7.32
CA ARG A 374 -1.46 -33.34 -7.47
C ARG A 374 -1.70 -34.82 -7.76
N ALA A 375 -2.57 -35.46 -6.96
CA ALA A 375 -2.89 -36.89 -7.12
C ALA A 375 -3.69 -37.16 -8.42
N ALA A 376 -4.69 -36.32 -8.76
CA ALA A 376 -5.53 -36.48 -9.93
C ALA A 376 -4.75 -36.37 -11.25
N TYR A 377 -3.81 -35.45 -11.32
CA TYR A 377 -2.99 -35.21 -12.51
C TYR A 377 -1.66 -36.00 -12.51
N GLY A 378 -1.32 -36.70 -11.42
CA GLY A 378 -0.09 -37.49 -11.33
C GLY A 378 1.18 -36.64 -11.48
N MET A 379 1.18 -35.42 -10.92
CA MET A 379 2.28 -34.47 -10.99
C MET A 379 2.92 -34.28 -9.60
N GLU A 380 4.21 -33.94 -9.54
CA GLU A 380 4.81 -33.46 -8.29
C GLU A 380 4.58 -31.96 -8.11
N VAL A 381 4.18 -31.57 -6.90
CA VAL A 381 4.02 -30.17 -6.47
C VAL A 381 4.93 -29.94 -5.28
N CYS A 382 5.59 -28.80 -5.27
CA CYS A 382 6.40 -28.33 -4.16
C CYS A 382 5.74 -27.08 -3.56
N ASN A 383 5.31 -27.14 -2.29
CA ASN A 383 4.64 -26.02 -1.62
C ASN A 383 5.65 -25.25 -0.78
N VAL A 384 5.88 -23.99 -1.17
CA VAL A 384 6.75 -23.04 -0.47
C VAL A 384 6.07 -21.69 -0.48
N PHE A 385 5.59 -21.20 0.68
CA PHE A 385 4.72 -20.05 0.66
C PHE A 385 4.75 -19.23 1.94
N HIS A 386 4.29 -17.94 1.83
CA HIS A 386 4.15 -16.99 2.93
C HIS A 386 2.82 -17.26 3.65
N ALA A 387 2.81 -18.22 4.57
CA ALA A 387 1.59 -18.67 5.20
C ALA A 387 0.94 -17.60 6.09
N GLY A 388 1.76 -16.73 6.71
CA GLY A 388 1.28 -15.61 7.53
C GLY A 388 0.39 -14.61 6.80
N ASP A 389 0.60 -14.46 5.48
CA ASP A 389 -0.18 -13.55 4.62
C ASP A 389 -1.31 -14.27 3.86
N GLY A 390 -1.37 -15.60 3.96
CA GLY A 390 -2.25 -16.41 3.13
C GLY A 390 -1.81 -16.51 1.66
N ASN A 391 -0.57 -16.13 1.35
CA ASN A 391 -0.04 -16.09 -0.01
C ASN A 391 0.61 -17.43 -0.38
N LEU A 392 -0.04 -18.16 -1.27
CA LEU A 392 0.31 -19.51 -1.67
C LEU A 392 1.19 -19.52 -2.93
N HIS A 393 2.24 -20.35 -2.89
CA HIS A 393 3.14 -20.57 -4.04
C HIS A 393 3.34 -22.09 -4.31
N PRO A 394 2.31 -22.82 -4.77
CA PRO A 394 2.50 -24.16 -5.30
C PRO A 394 3.35 -24.11 -6.57
N LEU A 395 4.46 -24.84 -6.59
CA LEU A 395 5.33 -25.01 -7.74
C LEU A 395 5.07 -26.39 -8.34
N VAL A 396 4.40 -26.41 -9.48
CA VAL A 396 4.08 -27.66 -10.20
C VAL A 396 5.29 -28.03 -11.06
N LEU A 397 5.91 -29.16 -10.75
CA LEU A 397 7.15 -29.61 -11.38
C LEU A 397 6.85 -30.32 -12.71
N TYR A 398 7.56 -29.96 -13.80
CA TYR A 398 7.33 -30.58 -15.11
C TYR A 398 8.56 -30.50 -16.02
N ASP A 399 8.56 -31.29 -17.10
CA ASP A 399 9.50 -31.16 -18.21
C ASP A 399 8.84 -30.32 -19.32
N PRO A 400 9.38 -29.12 -19.65
CA PRO A 400 8.79 -28.22 -20.66
C PRO A 400 8.84 -28.79 -22.08
N ARG A 401 9.64 -29.85 -22.32
CA ARG A 401 9.71 -30.57 -23.60
C ARG A 401 8.55 -31.56 -23.78
N ASP A 402 7.87 -31.91 -22.68
CA ASP A 402 6.67 -32.80 -22.70
C ASP A 402 5.40 -31.94 -22.71
N PRO A 403 4.67 -31.86 -23.84
CA PRO A 403 3.45 -31.07 -23.95
C PRO A 403 2.33 -31.53 -22.99
N ASP A 404 2.24 -32.83 -22.69
CA ASP A 404 1.24 -33.38 -21.78
C ASP A 404 1.50 -32.93 -20.34
N GLN A 405 2.75 -33.02 -19.86
CA GLN A 405 3.12 -32.51 -18.53
C GLN A 405 2.86 -31.01 -18.41
N ARG A 406 3.19 -30.23 -19.43
CA ARG A 406 2.92 -28.80 -19.47
C ARG A 406 1.40 -28.51 -19.36
N GLN A 407 0.57 -29.22 -20.11
CA GLN A 407 -0.87 -29.06 -20.06
C GLN A 407 -1.44 -29.42 -18.68
N ARG A 408 -0.97 -30.52 -18.06
CA ARG A 408 -1.37 -30.90 -16.70
C ARG A 408 -0.91 -29.90 -15.66
N ALA A 409 0.30 -29.34 -15.78
CA ALA A 409 0.78 -28.29 -14.87
C ALA A 409 -0.11 -27.05 -14.93
N HIS A 410 -0.48 -26.60 -16.12
CA HIS A 410 -1.43 -25.48 -16.29
C HIS A 410 -2.83 -25.79 -15.75
N ALA A 411 -3.31 -27.04 -15.87
CA ALA A 411 -4.59 -27.43 -15.32
C ALA A 411 -4.61 -27.40 -13.78
N ILE A 412 -3.52 -27.84 -13.14
CA ILE A 412 -3.37 -27.70 -11.68
C ILE A 412 -3.37 -26.24 -11.28
N ALA A 413 -2.58 -25.39 -11.95
CA ALA A 413 -2.51 -23.96 -11.67
C ALA A 413 -3.87 -23.28 -11.80
N ALA A 414 -4.62 -23.58 -12.87
CA ALA A 414 -5.97 -23.07 -13.08
C ALA A 414 -6.92 -23.50 -11.94
N GLY A 415 -6.90 -24.76 -11.54
CA GLY A 415 -7.73 -25.27 -10.45
C GLY A 415 -7.42 -24.59 -9.10
N VAL A 416 -6.16 -24.29 -8.82
CA VAL A 416 -5.77 -23.56 -7.60
C VAL A 416 -6.29 -22.12 -7.63
N LEU A 417 -6.14 -21.41 -8.75
CA LEU A 417 -6.61 -20.02 -8.90
C LEU A 417 -8.14 -19.94 -8.85
N GLU A 418 -8.85 -20.85 -9.51
CA GLU A 418 -10.32 -20.90 -9.50
C GLU A 418 -10.85 -21.09 -8.08
N LEU A 419 -10.32 -22.07 -7.34
CA LEU A 419 -10.73 -22.27 -5.95
C LEU A 419 -10.38 -21.08 -5.05
N SER A 420 -9.22 -20.44 -5.29
CA SER A 420 -8.87 -19.24 -4.56
C SER A 420 -9.91 -18.13 -4.72
N ILE A 421 -10.33 -17.84 -5.95
CA ILE A 421 -11.36 -16.83 -6.25
C ILE A 421 -12.69 -17.20 -5.58
N GLU A 422 -13.11 -18.47 -5.65
CA GLU A 422 -14.34 -18.98 -5.02
C GLU A 422 -14.36 -18.78 -3.51
N HIS A 423 -13.17 -18.83 -2.86
CA HIS A 423 -13.03 -18.64 -1.41
C HIS A 423 -12.64 -17.21 -0.99
N GLY A 424 -12.87 -16.22 -1.85
CA GLY A 424 -12.65 -14.81 -1.54
C GLY A 424 -11.18 -14.38 -1.64
N GLY A 425 -10.34 -15.20 -2.26
CA GLY A 425 -8.96 -14.88 -2.56
C GLY A 425 -8.78 -14.02 -3.81
N VAL A 426 -7.53 -13.83 -4.24
CA VAL A 426 -7.13 -12.96 -5.36
C VAL A 426 -6.26 -13.70 -6.38
N VAL A 427 -6.18 -13.17 -7.59
CA VAL A 427 -5.44 -13.77 -8.71
C VAL A 427 -3.93 -13.68 -8.52
N SER A 428 -3.45 -12.60 -7.88
CA SER A 428 -2.03 -12.43 -7.59
C SER A 428 -1.80 -11.77 -6.24
N GLY A 429 -0.94 -12.42 -5.42
CA GLY A 429 -0.52 -11.91 -4.12
C GLY A 429 0.61 -10.88 -4.22
N GLU A 430 1.66 -11.18 -5.00
CA GLU A 430 2.86 -10.35 -5.07
C GLU A 430 3.57 -10.31 -6.43
N HIS A 431 3.32 -11.30 -7.32
CA HIS A 431 4.06 -11.39 -8.58
C HIS A 431 3.58 -10.39 -9.65
N GLY A 432 2.35 -9.89 -9.52
CA GLY A 432 1.67 -9.10 -10.53
C GLY A 432 0.85 -9.97 -11.48
N ILE A 433 0.16 -9.34 -12.39
CA ILE A 433 -0.66 -9.97 -13.44
C ILE A 433 0.19 -10.29 -14.67
N GLY A 434 0.96 -9.31 -15.13
CA GLY A 434 1.88 -9.44 -16.26
C GLY A 434 1.19 -9.96 -17.52
N LEU A 435 1.81 -10.99 -18.13
CA LEU A 435 1.28 -11.81 -19.22
C LEU A 435 0.60 -13.09 -18.72
N GLU A 436 1.01 -13.54 -17.52
CA GLU A 436 0.65 -14.86 -17.02
C GLU A 436 -0.82 -14.98 -16.64
N LYS A 437 -1.37 -13.92 -16.04
CA LYS A 437 -2.67 -13.98 -15.35
C LYS A 437 -3.72 -13.07 -15.94
N CYS A 438 -3.44 -12.32 -17.02
CA CYS A 438 -4.39 -11.38 -17.61
C CYS A 438 -5.73 -12.02 -17.99
N GLU A 439 -5.74 -13.27 -18.46
CA GLU A 439 -6.94 -14.00 -18.84
C GLU A 439 -7.83 -14.45 -17.65
N TYR A 440 -7.31 -14.33 -16.39
CA TYR A 440 -8.09 -14.58 -15.19
C TYR A 440 -8.82 -13.34 -14.67
N LEU A 441 -8.45 -12.13 -15.12
CA LEU A 441 -9.07 -10.89 -14.63
C LEU A 441 -10.59 -10.83 -14.84
N PRO A 442 -11.17 -11.28 -15.97
CA PRO A 442 -12.63 -11.32 -16.16
C PRO A 442 -13.39 -12.29 -15.23
N ARG A 443 -12.65 -13.22 -14.57
CA ARG A 443 -13.22 -14.11 -13.54
C ARG A 443 -13.21 -13.47 -12.16
N PHE A 444 -12.30 -12.54 -11.95
CA PHE A 444 -12.12 -11.82 -10.67
C PHE A 444 -12.88 -10.49 -10.64
N PHE A 445 -12.78 -9.70 -11.72
CA PHE A 445 -13.43 -8.40 -11.85
C PHE A 445 -14.72 -8.51 -12.66
N SER A 446 -15.75 -7.79 -12.25
CA SER A 446 -16.92 -7.53 -13.09
C SER A 446 -16.55 -6.67 -14.31
N PRO A 447 -17.38 -6.63 -15.36
CA PRO A 447 -17.14 -5.74 -16.51
C PRO A 447 -16.98 -4.27 -16.14
N ALA A 448 -17.73 -3.76 -15.15
CA ALA A 448 -17.63 -2.38 -14.69
C ALA A 448 -16.30 -2.10 -13.99
N GLU A 449 -15.82 -3.04 -13.18
CA GLU A 449 -14.51 -2.95 -12.51
C GLU A 449 -13.36 -2.95 -13.53
N LEU A 450 -13.40 -3.85 -14.54
CA LEU A 450 -12.40 -3.85 -15.62
C LEU A 450 -12.43 -2.55 -16.42
N GLN A 451 -13.61 -2.00 -16.71
CA GLN A 451 -13.77 -0.70 -17.38
C GLN A 451 -13.17 0.44 -16.56
N LEU A 452 -13.29 0.42 -15.24
CA LEU A 452 -12.69 1.43 -14.36
C LEU A 452 -11.15 1.33 -14.38
N HIS A 453 -10.58 0.12 -14.27
CA HIS A 453 -9.13 -0.10 -14.42
C HIS A 453 -8.62 0.41 -15.78
N ALA A 454 -9.33 0.09 -16.85
CA ALA A 454 -8.98 0.53 -18.20
C ALA A 454 -9.08 2.06 -18.38
N THR A 455 -10.06 2.70 -17.74
CA THR A 455 -10.20 4.16 -17.73
C THR A 455 -8.97 4.82 -17.10
N ILE A 456 -8.49 4.29 -15.99
CA ILE A 456 -7.28 4.78 -15.33
C ILE A 456 -6.06 4.57 -16.22
N HIS A 457 -5.92 3.38 -16.79
CA HIS A 457 -4.86 3.11 -17.76
C HIS A 457 -4.86 4.15 -18.90
N GLN A 458 -6.02 4.45 -19.46
CA GLN A 458 -6.16 5.39 -20.58
C GLN A 458 -5.78 6.84 -20.22
N VAL A 459 -5.99 7.25 -18.95
CA VAL A 459 -5.54 8.59 -18.47
C VAL A 459 -4.01 8.71 -18.47
N PHE A 460 -3.31 7.66 -18.09
CA PHE A 460 -1.83 7.69 -18.00
C PHE A 460 -1.14 7.24 -19.29
N ASN A 461 -1.76 6.38 -20.07
CA ASN A 461 -1.19 5.74 -21.27
C ASN A 461 -2.18 5.78 -22.44
N PRO A 462 -2.61 6.98 -22.88
CA PRO A 462 -3.64 7.14 -23.92
C PRO A 462 -3.21 6.60 -25.29
N THR A 463 -1.91 6.50 -25.54
CA THR A 463 -1.35 5.94 -26.78
C THR A 463 -1.12 4.43 -26.71
N GLY A 464 -1.27 3.82 -25.54
CA GLY A 464 -0.96 2.41 -25.31
C GLY A 464 0.53 2.07 -25.45
N CYS A 465 1.42 3.07 -25.41
CA CYS A 465 2.85 2.84 -25.66
C CYS A 465 3.57 2.17 -24.47
N PHE A 466 3.14 2.42 -23.24
CA PHE A 466 3.80 1.85 -22.05
C PHE A 466 3.39 0.41 -21.81
N ASN A 467 4.38 -0.48 -21.83
CA ASN A 467 4.30 -1.90 -21.52
C ASN A 467 3.04 -2.58 -22.08
N PRO A 468 2.76 -2.49 -23.40
CA PRO A 468 1.54 -3.01 -23.98
C PRO A 468 1.39 -4.52 -23.79
N ALA A 469 0.15 -5.02 -23.89
CA ALA A 469 -0.23 -6.43 -23.70
C ALA A 469 -0.02 -6.96 -22.27
N LYS A 470 0.00 -6.09 -21.26
CA LYS A 470 0.10 -6.47 -19.86
C LYS A 470 -1.19 -6.12 -19.12
N ILE A 471 -1.46 -6.85 -18.04
CA ILE A 471 -2.59 -6.66 -17.12
C ILE A 471 -3.95 -7.01 -17.76
N PHE A 472 -4.30 -6.42 -18.91
CA PHE A 472 -5.61 -6.62 -19.53
C PHE A 472 -5.66 -7.86 -20.41
N PRO A 473 -6.86 -8.53 -20.49
CA PRO A 473 -7.04 -9.66 -21.40
C PRO A 473 -6.73 -9.33 -22.85
N SER A 474 -6.23 -10.31 -23.58
CA SER A 474 -5.80 -10.13 -24.97
C SER A 474 -6.92 -9.78 -25.95
N ASP A 475 -8.14 -10.29 -25.67
CA ASP A 475 -9.35 -10.08 -26.49
C ASP A 475 -10.14 -8.81 -26.10
N THR A 476 -9.73 -8.12 -25.06
CA THR A 476 -10.43 -6.94 -24.53
C THR A 476 -9.46 -5.80 -24.26
N PRO A 477 -9.06 -5.05 -25.30
CA PRO A 477 -8.11 -3.94 -25.16
C PRO A 477 -8.58 -2.87 -24.17
N PRO A 478 -7.68 -2.27 -23.38
CA PRO A 478 -8.04 -1.25 -22.39
C PRO A 478 -8.70 -0.01 -23.02
N ALA A 479 -8.38 0.35 -24.25
CA ALA A 479 -9.01 1.47 -24.95
C ALA A 479 -10.52 1.21 -25.20
N ASP A 480 -10.89 -0.01 -25.56
CA ASP A 480 -12.30 -0.38 -25.83
C ASP A 480 -13.10 -0.43 -24.51
N LEU A 481 -12.52 -0.97 -23.46
CA LEU A 481 -13.12 -0.98 -22.11
C LEU A 481 -13.34 0.44 -21.57
N ALA A 482 -12.37 1.32 -21.72
CA ALA A 482 -12.46 2.71 -21.30
C ALA A 482 -13.51 3.48 -22.14
N ALA A 483 -13.55 3.25 -23.46
CA ALA A 483 -14.54 3.85 -24.35
C ALA A 483 -15.97 3.40 -23.98
N ALA A 484 -16.19 2.12 -23.70
CA ALA A 484 -17.47 1.60 -23.26
C ALA A 484 -17.95 2.27 -21.95
N ARG A 485 -17.04 2.46 -20.97
CA ARG A 485 -17.35 3.21 -19.74
C ARG A 485 -17.66 4.68 -20.03
N ALA A 486 -16.85 5.33 -20.85
CA ALA A 486 -17.07 6.74 -21.20
C ALA A 486 -18.45 6.94 -21.88
N MET A 487 -18.83 6.05 -22.79
CA MET A 487 -20.16 6.08 -23.40
C MET A 487 -21.28 5.94 -22.35
N ARG A 488 -21.15 5.02 -21.38
CA ARG A 488 -22.11 4.82 -20.29
C ARG A 488 -22.24 6.09 -19.44
N LEU A 489 -21.13 6.72 -19.05
CA LEU A 489 -21.13 7.95 -18.24
C LEU A 489 -21.62 9.19 -18.97
N GLN A 490 -21.52 9.24 -20.30
CA GLN A 490 -22.03 10.34 -21.11
C GLN A 490 -23.55 10.23 -21.37
N GLN A 491 -24.15 9.06 -21.23
CA GLN A 491 -25.58 8.87 -21.44
C GLN A 491 -26.38 9.60 -20.36
N ARG A 492 -27.07 10.66 -20.78
CA ARG A 492 -28.02 11.41 -19.97
C ARG A 492 -29.35 11.43 -20.68
N ASP A 493 -30.39 11.06 -20.00
CA ASP A 493 -31.77 11.17 -20.48
C ASP A 493 -32.63 11.88 -19.42
N PRO A 494 -32.61 13.22 -19.40
CA PRO A 494 -33.45 13.97 -18.47
C PRO A 494 -34.95 13.68 -18.62
N ALA A 495 -35.39 13.25 -19.82
CA ALA A 495 -36.81 12.93 -20.08
C ALA A 495 -37.23 11.60 -19.42
N SER A 496 -36.27 10.71 -19.09
CA SER A 496 -36.56 9.47 -18.36
C SER A 496 -36.78 9.69 -16.86
N VAL A 497 -36.46 10.88 -16.34
CA VAL A 497 -36.54 11.21 -14.92
C VAL A 497 -37.94 11.74 -14.60
N THR A 498 -38.78 10.92 -13.97
CA THR A 498 -40.15 11.30 -13.56
C THR A 498 -40.19 12.07 -12.25
N SER A 499 -39.19 11.94 -11.37
CA SER A 499 -39.07 12.64 -10.10
C SER A 499 -37.60 12.77 -9.66
N ALA A 500 -36.96 13.89 -9.97
CA ALA A 500 -35.62 14.20 -9.44
C ALA A 500 -35.72 14.92 -8.07
N PRO A 501 -34.77 14.68 -7.16
CA PRO A 501 -34.65 15.49 -5.95
C PRO A 501 -34.32 16.95 -6.32
N VAL A 502 -34.72 17.87 -5.47
CA VAL A 502 -34.42 19.30 -5.65
C VAL A 502 -32.99 19.56 -5.12
N PRO A 503 -32.18 20.45 -5.75
CA PRO A 503 -30.95 20.96 -5.16
C PRO A 503 -31.14 21.42 -3.72
N GLY A 504 -30.23 21.11 -2.80
CA GLY A 504 -30.40 21.36 -1.38
C GLY A 504 -31.12 20.27 -0.60
N SER A 505 -31.66 19.26 -1.27
CA SER A 505 -32.27 18.08 -0.61
C SER A 505 -31.25 17.27 0.18
N TYR A 506 -31.72 16.76 1.31
CA TYR A 506 -31.00 15.75 2.11
C TYR A 506 -31.69 14.39 1.95
N MET A 507 -30.99 13.43 1.41
CA MET A 507 -31.51 12.10 1.12
C MET A 507 -30.72 11.07 1.93
N ALA A 508 -31.43 10.15 2.58
CA ALA A 508 -30.81 9.06 3.35
C ALA A 508 -31.44 7.72 2.87
N PRO A 509 -30.98 7.20 1.72
CA PRO A 509 -31.52 5.95 1.19
C PRO A 509 -31.34 4.79 2.17
N ALA A 510 -32.35 3.91 2.22
CA ALA A 510 -32.36 2.81 3.19
C ALA A 510 -31.33 1.71 2.84
N THR A 511 -31.01 1.56 1.57
CA THR A 511 -30.08 0.52 1.06
C THR A 511 -29.10 1.10 0.04
N PRO A 512 -27.96 0.43 -0.19
CA PRO A 512 -27.04 0.78 -1.28
C PRO A 512 -27.71 0.76 -2.66
N ASP A 513 -28.62 -0.17 -2.93
CA ASP A 513 -29.36 -0.23 -4.21
C ASP A 513 -30.26 0.99 -4.41
N ALA A 514 -30.92 1.45 -3.35
CA ALA A 514 -31.72 2.69 -3.38
C ALA A 514 -30.82 3.92 -3.61
N ALA A 515 -29.60 3.91 -3.11
CA ALA A 515 -28.61 4.95 -3.38
C ALA A 515 -28.11 4.89 -4.82
N ALA A 516 -27.87 3.70 -5.36
CA ALA A 516 -27.48 3.52 -6.77
C ALA A 516 -28.54 4.08 -7.71
N GLU A 517 -29.82 3.81 -7.44
CA GLU A 517 -30.92 4.39 -8.18
C GLU A 517 -31.00 5.92 -8.03
N LEU A 518 -30.82 6.44 -6.82
CA LEU A 518 -30.78 7.88 -6.57
C LEU A 518 -29.65 8.57 -7.34
N LEU A 519 -28.42 7.98 -7.34
CA LEU A 519 -27.31 8.51 -8.11
C LEU A 519 -27.58 8.48 -9.60
N ARG A 520 -28.22 7.42 -10.11
CA ARG A 520 -28.64 7.33 -11.52
C ARG A 520 -29.60 8.46 -11.89
N VAL A 521 -30.62 8.69 -11.06
CA VAL A 521 -31.54 9.80 -11.22
C VAL A 521 -30.83 11.16 -11.21
N CYS A 522 -29.92 11.40 -10.25
CA CYS A 522 -29.13 12.62 -10.19
C CYS A 522 -28.24 12.79 -11.42
N HIS A 523 -27.61 11.72 -11.88
CA HIS A 523 -26.77 11.70 -13.07
C HIS A 523 -27.57 12.13 -14.32
N HIS A 524 -28.70 11.50 -14.58
CA HIS A 524 -29.59 11.85 -15.71
C HIS A 524 -30.15 13.27 -15.62
N ALA A 525 -30.49 13.72 -14.41
CA ALA A 525 -31.00 15.09 -14.16
C ALA A 525 -29.90 16.17 -14.15
N GLY A 526 -28.62 15.80 -14.16
CA GLY A 526 -27.52 16.74 -14.09
C GLY A 526 -27.34 17.38 -12.71
N LEU A 527 -27.73 16.71 -11.63
CA LEU A 527 -27.69 17.22 -10.28
C LEU A 527 -26.39 16.82 -9.58
N PRO A 528 -25.63 17.77 -9.02
CA PRO A 528 -24.47 17.44 -8.18
C PRO A 528 -24.88 16.69 -6.92
N VAL A 529 -24.00 15.77 -6.47
CA VAL A 529 -24.20 14.95 -5.27
C VAL A 529 -23.04 15.16 -4.30
N VAL A 530 -23.35 15.39 -3.02
CA VAL A 530 -22.37 15.47 -1.93
C VAL A 530 -22.59 14.30 -0.98
N PRO A 531 -21.70 13.30 -0.97
CA PRO A 531 -21.75 12.20 -0.01
C PRO A 531 -21.52 12.68 1.42
N THR A 532 -22.25 12.11 2.39
CA THR A 532 -22.04 12.36 3.80
C THR A 532 -22.23 11.10 4.65
N GLY A 533 -21.49 11.00 5.75
CA GLY A 533 -21.60 9.91 6.72
C GLY A 533 -22.60 10.15 7.87
N GLY A 534 -23.49 11.15 7.73
CA GLY A 534 -24.42 11.52 8.80
C GLY A 534 -24.31 12.97 9.27
N CYS A 535 -23.38 13.75 8.70
CA CYS A 535 -23.37 15.20 8.90
C CYS A 535 -24.66 15.82 8.37
N THR A 536 -25.28 16.70 9.15
CA THR A 536 -26.52 17.41 8.78
C THR A 536 -26.27 18.65 7.90
N ALA A 537 -24.99 18.99 7.66
CA ALA A 537 -24.64 20.09 6.76
C ALA A 537 -25.15 19.79 5.34
N ARG A 538 -25.87 20.74 4.76
CA ARG A 538 -26.49 20.63 3.42
C ARG A 538 -25.77 21.56 2.46
N SER A 539 -25.48 21.05 1.27
CA SER A 539 -25.07 21.89 0.17
C SER A 539 -26.33 22.57 -0.42
N PRO A 540 -26.38 23.88 -0.58
CA PRO A 540 -27.55 24.55 -1.16
C PRO A 540 -27.72 24.26 -2.66
N THR A 541 -26.67 23.82 -3.34
CA THR A 541 -26.61 23.60 -4.80
C THR A 541 -26.54 22.16 -5.21
N ALA A 542 -26.44 21.21 -4.27
CA ALA A 542 -26.29 19.78 -4.53
C ALA A 542 -27.27 18.94 -3.71
N VAL A 543 -27.49 17.71 -4.13
CA VAL A 543 -28.21 16.70 -3.35
C VAL A 543 -27.24 16.10 -2.34
N THR A 544 -27.53 16.21 -1.05
CA THR A 544 -26.72 15.57 0.00
C THR A 544 -27.22 14.13 0.19
N VAL A 545 -26.34 13.15 -0.01
CA VAL A 545 -26.65 11.71 0.12
C VAL A 545 -25.96 11.14 1.33
N SER A 546 -26.75 10.68 2.31
CA SER A 546 -26.26 10.17 3.60
C SER A 546 -26.24 8.65 3.65
N THR A 547 -25.14 8.09 4.18
CA THR A 547 -24.97 6.65 4.44
C THR A 547 -25.41 6.23 5.86
N GLN A 548 -26.05 7.11 6.63
CA GLN A 548 -26.31 6.95 8.08
C GLN A 548 -27.14 5.70 8.45
N HIS A 549 -27.93 5.15 7.52
CA HIS A 549 -28.76 3.96 7.75
C HIS A 549 -28.00 2.65 7.48
N TRP A 550 -26.82 2.70 6.87
CA TRP A 550 -26.05 1.49 6.54
C TRP A 550 -25.05 1.23 7.66
N ARG A 551 -25.42 0.34 8.56
CA ARG A 551 -24.63 0.07 9.78
C ARG A 551 -24.41 -1.41 10.01
N GLY A 552 -23.36 -1.75 10.73
CA GLY A 552 -23.04 -3.08 11.20
C GLY A 552 -22.03 -3.82 10.32
N ALA A 553 -21.65 -5.00 10.80
CA ALA A 553 -20.76 -5.89 10.10
C ALA A 553 -21.49 -6.60 8.96
N LEU A 554 -20.88 -6.66 7.79
CA LEU A 554 -21.31 -7.43 6.63
C LEU A 554 -20.62 -8.79 6.59
N VAL A 555 -19.31 -8.80 6.87
CA VAL A 555 -18.47 -9.99 6.99
C VAL A 555 -17.46 -9.74 8.10
N TYR A 556 -17.36 -10.62 9.09
CA TYR A 556 -16.34 -10.53 10.14
C TYR A 556 -15.66 -11.88 10.29
N GLU A 557 -14.36 -11.91 10.06
CA GLU A 557 -13.49 -13.07 10.20
C GLU A 557 -12.43 -12.76 11.28
N PRO A 558 -12.77 -12.96 12.56
CA PRO A 558 -11.87 -12.62 13.67
C PRO A 558 -10.52 -13.32 13.59
N ASP A 559 -10.51 -14.59 13.19
CA ASP A 559 -9.30 -15.42 13.08
C ASP A 559 -8.41 -15.00 11.92
N ASP A 560 -8.98 -14.29 10.92
CA ASP A 560 -8.23 -13.67 9.81
C ASP A 560 -7.81 -12.23 10.10
N LEU A 561 -8.23 -11.66 11.23
CA LEU A 561 -8.05 -10.25 11.58
C LEU A 561 -8.59 -9.31 10.50
N THR A 562 -9.75 -9.61 9.94
CA THR A 562 -10.40 -8.77 8.92
C THR A 562 -11.89 -8.61 9.20
N ILE A 563 -12.41 -7.42 8.87
CA ILE A 563 -13.83 -7.11 8.97
C ILE A 563 -14.27 -6.27 7.78
N LYS A 564 -15.45 -6.55 7.23
CA LYS A 564 -16.16 -5.70 6.27
C LYS A 564 -17.40 -5.15 6.92
N VAL A 565 -17.55 -3.83 6.91
CA VAL A 565 -18.69 -3.12 7.51
C VAL A 565 -19.34 -2.20 6.51
N ALA A 566 -20.62 -1.90 6.73
CA ALA A 566 -21.34 -0.89 5.99
C ALA A 566 -20.77 0.52 6.28
N ALA A 567 -20.72 1.39 5.27
CA ALA A 567 -20.00 2.67 5.33
C ALA A 567 -20.55 3.67 6.38
N GLY A 568 -21.83 3.56 6.76
CA GLY A 568 -22.44 4.38 7.80
C GLY A 568 -22.13 3.92 9.23
N THR A 569 -21.50 2.76 9.43
CA THR A 569 -21.05 2.26 10.74
C THR A 569 -20.08 3.26 11.34
N THR A 570 -20.29 3.67 12.58
CA THR A 570 -19.39 4.60 13.26
C THR A 570 -18.15 3.87 13.78
N LEU A 571 -17.07 4.63 14.04
CA LEU A 571 -15.87 4.05 14.65
C LEU A 571 -16.18 3.48 16.04
N ALA A 572 -17.04 4.14 16.83
CA ALA A 572 -17.44 3.65 18.14
C ALA A 572 -18.19 2.31 18.06
N GLU A 573 -19.12 2.17 17.09
CA GLU A 573 -19.83 0.91 16.84
C GLU A 573 -18.85 -0.18 16.41
N LEU A 574 -17.90 0.14 15.52
CA LEU A 574 -16.89 -0.81 15.07
C LEU A 574 -16.03 -1.30 16.26
N GLN A 575 -15.54 -0.40 17.10
CA GLN A 575 -14.76 -0.78 18.29
C GLN A 575 -15.57 -1.70 19.22
N THR A 576 -16.88 -1.43 19.37
CA THR A 576 -17.79 -2.29 20.15
C THR A 576 -17.94 -3.69 19.54
N LEU A 577 -18.00 -3.80 18.21
CA LEU A 577 -18.05 -5.08 17.49
C LEU A 577 -16.76 -5.90 17.66
N LEU A 578 -15.61 -5.23 17.73
CA LEU A 578 -14.28 -5.87 17.81
C LEU A 578 -13.91 -6.30 19.25
N ALA A 579 -14.40 -5.59 20.26
CA ALA A 579 -14.03 -5.77 21.66
C ALA A 579 -14.21 -7.22 22.19
N PRO A 580 -15.30 -7.96 21.88
CA PRO A 580 -15.47 -9.35 22.34
C PRO A 580 -14.35 -10.30 21.88
N HIS A 581 -13.70 -9.99 20.74
CA HIS A 581 -12.60 -10.76 20.18
C HIS A 581 -11.22 -10.20 20.58
N ARG A 582 -11.18 -9.24 21.52
CA ARG A 582 -9.95 -8.54 21.92
C ARG A 582 -9.19 -7.95 20.73
N GLN A 583 -9.95 -7.39 19.78
CA GLN A 583 -9.44 -6.73 18.58
C GLN A 583 -9.80 -5.25 18.60
N MET A 584 -9.09 -4.45 17.80
CA MET A 584 -9.29 -3.00 17.69
C MET A 584 -8.93 -2.48 16.31
N ILE A 585 -9.40 -1.28 16.01
CA ILE A 585 -8.80 -0.38 15.00
C ILE A 585 -7.97 0.65 15.78
N PRO A 586 -6.64 0.76 15.56
CA PRO A 586 -5.78 1.67 16.33
C PRO A 586 -5.89 3.13 15.81
N LEU A 587 -7.12 3.65 15.69
CA LEU A 587 -7.43 4.98 15.20
C LEU A 587 -8.02 5.83 16.32
N ASP A 588 -7.28 6.87 16.71
CA ASP A 588 -7.72 7.85 17.71
C ASP A 588 -8.21 9.11 16.99
N VAL A 589 -9.50 9.41 17.06
CA VAL A 589 -10.14 10.56 16.44
C VAL A 589 -10.91 11.39 17.45
N ALA A 590 -11.08 12.68 17.17
CA ALA A 590 -11.84 13.58 18.04
C ALA A 590 -13.33 13.20 18.15
N ASP A 591 -13.90 12.64 17.10
CA ASP A 591 -15.30 12.22 17.04
C ASP A 591 -15.43 10.78 16.56
N ALA A 592 -15.59 9.85 17.51
CA ALA A 592 -15.79 8.43 17.23
C ALA A 592 -17.19 8.11 16.65
N GLN A 593 -18.11 9.07 16.60
CA GLN A 593 -19.40 8.93 15.91
C GLN A 593 -19.30 9.15 14.40
N ARG A 594 -18.15 9.56 13.89
CA ARG A 594 -17.92 9.61 12.44
C ARG A 594 -18.03 8.23 11.81
N SER A 595 -18.71 8.18 10.67
CA SER A 595 -18.88 6.95 9.89
C SER A 595 -17.58 6.52 9.21
N LEU A 596 -17.39 5.22 9.02
CA LEU A 596 -16.20 4.68 8.37
C LEU A 596 -16.05 5.16 6.93
N GLY A 597 -17.14 5.26 6.18
CA GLY A 597 -17.09 5.84 4.83
C GLY A 597 -16.55 7.27 4.82
N SER A 598 -16.92 8.10 5.82
CA SER A 598 -16.38 9.45 5.99
C SER A 598 -14.88 9.43 6.38
N LEU A 599 -14.48 8.55 7.28
CA LEU A 599 -13.08 8.43 7.71
C LEU A 599 -12.18 7.99 6.54
N VAL A 600 -12.63 7.03 5.74
CA VAL A 600 -11.93 6.61 4.50
C VAL A 600 -11.84 7.75 3.50
N ALA A 601 -12.97 8.39 3.18
CA ALA A 601 -13.03 9.45 2.18
C ALA A 601 -12.14 10.66 2.52
N THR A 602 -11.87 10.90 3.81
CA THR A 602 -11.06 12.02 4.29
C THR A 602 -9.64 11.62 4.74
N ALA A 603 -9.30 10.32 4.68
CA ALA A 603 -8.01 9.76 5.11
C ALA A 603 -7.60 10.27 6.51
N VAL A 604 -8.51 10.17 7.49
CA VAL A 604 -8.25 10.65 8.85
C VAL A 604 -7.28 9.70 9.55
N ASP A 605 -6.32 10.27 10.22
CA ASP A 605 -5.34 9.56 11.05
C ASP A 605 -5.30 10.10 12.48
N GLY A 606 -4.59 9.38 13.34
CA GLY A 606 -4.39 9.74 14.75
C GLY A 606 -2.96 9.46 15.22
N PRO A 607 -2.67 9.72 16.50
CA PRO A 607 -1.34 9.57 17.10
C PRO A 607 -0.71 8.19 16.91
N ARG A 608 -1.51 7.11 16.98
CA ARG A 608 -1.05 5.71 16.85
C ARG A 608 -0.51 5.35 15.48
N ARG A 609 -0.65 6.22 14.48
CA ARG A 609 -0.09 5.96 13.14
C ARG A 609 1.42 5.66 13.15
N LEU A 610 2.13 6.14 14.15
CA LEU A 610 3.58 5.92 14.29
C LEU A 610 3.90 4.43 14.44
N GLY A 611 3.13 3.70 15.25
CA GLY A 611 3.33 2.27 15.51
C GLY A 611 2.56 1.35 14.57
N TYR A 612 1.36 1.75 14.15
CA TYR A 612 0.44 0.87 13.41
C TYR A 612 0.30 1.20 11.91
N GLY A 613 0.94 2.26 11.44
CA GLY A 613 0.73 2.76 10.10
C GLY A 613 -0.50 3.67 9.95
N SER A 614 -0.80 4.10 8.75
CA SER A 614 -1.93 4.98 8.46
C SER A 614 -3.23 4.21 8.26
N PHE A 615 -4.36 4.88 8.45
CA PHE A 615 -5.67 4.30 8.14
C PHE A 615 -5.75 3.79 6.69
N ARG A 616 -5.10 4.49 5.75
CA ARG A 616 -4.93 4.07 4.35
C ARG A 616 -4.35 2.65 4.22
N ASP A 617 -3.42 2.28 5.12
CA ASP A 617 -2.73 0.99 5.06
C ASP A 617 -3.59 -0.16 5.59
N TRP A 618 -4.69 0.13 6.30
CA TRP A 618 -5.59 -0.87 6.89
C TRP A 618 -6.83 -1.13 6.02
N VAL A 619 -7.14 -0.25 5.05
CA VAL A 619 -8.25 -0.45 4.12
C VAL A 619 -7.85 -1.47 3.06
N LEU A 620 -8.55 -2.62 3.04
CA LEU A 620 -8.30 -3.76 2.16
C LEU A 620 -9.18 -3.73 0.91
N ALA A 621 -10.46 -3.34 1.09
CA ALA A 621 -11.41 -3.25 -0.02
C ALA A 621 -12.49 -2.20 0.26
N LEU A 622 -13.09 -1.70 -0.82
CA LEU A 622 -14.21 -0.78 -0.79
C LEU A 622 -15.31 -1.26 -1.75
N ASP A 623 -16.58 -1.18 -1.33
CA ASP A 623 -17.68 -1.16 -2.27
C ASP A 623 -18.07 0.29 -2.52
N VAL A 624 -18.24 0.65 -3.78
CA VAL A 624 -18.46 2.04 -4.23
C VAL A 624 -19.57 2.05 -5.27
N ILE A 625 -20.38 3.10 -5.27
CA ILE A 625 -21.28 3.42 -6.36
C ILE A 625 -20.66 4.55 -7.18
N GLU A 626 -20.45 4.31 -8.48
CA GLU A 626 -19.95 5.29 -9.43
C GLU A 626 -20.94 6.46 -9.65
N PRO A 627 -20.52 7.57 -10.27
CA PRO A 627 -21.38 8.76 -10.47
C PRO A 627 -22.69 8.46 -11.19
N ASP A 628 -22.75 7.47 -12.05
CA ASP A 628 -23.94 7.05 -12.81
C ASP A 628 -24.82 5.98 -12.11
N GLY A 629 -24.50 5.65 -10.88
CA GLY A 629 -25.22 4.65 -10.10
C GLY A 629 -24.74 3.21 -10.29
N THR A 630 -23.62 2.97 -10.99
CA THR A 630 -23.07 1.62 -11.17
C THR A 630 -22.29 1.17 -9.94
N PRO A 631 -22.60 0.02 -9.33
CA PRO A 631 -21.82 -0.51 -8.23
C PRO A 631 -20.52 -1.15 -8.72
N VAL A 632 -19.42 -0.93 -8.01
CA VAL A 632 -18.09 -1.52 -8.22
C VAL A 632 -17.46 -1.91 -6.89
N ARG A 633 -16.66 -2.98 -6.90
CA ARG A 633 -15.86 -3.42 -5.76
C ARG A 633 -14.38 -3.16 -6.07
N LEU A 634 -13.67 -2.56 -5.15
CA LEU A 634 -12.24 -2.25 -5.24
C LEU A 634 -11.50 -3.07 -4.19
N GLY A 635 -10.44 -3.80 -4.59
CA GLY A 635 -9.68 -4.66 -3.70
C GLY A 635 -10.40 -5.95 -3.30
N ALA A 636 -9.89 -6.62 -2.26
CA ALA A 636 -10.46 -7.86 -1.69
C ALA A 636 -10.18 -7.92 -0.17
N GLN A 637 -10.94 -8.73 0.57
CA GLN A 637 -10.79 -8.88 2.03
C GLN A 637 -9.63 -9.83 2.38
N VAL A 638 -8.46 -9.58 1.81
CA VAL A 638 -7.20 -10.28 2.09
C VAL A 638 -6.10 -9.26 2.36
N VAL A 639 -5.07 -9.65 3.10
CA VAL A 639 -4.03 -8.72 3.56
C VAL A 639 -2.99 -8.36 2.50
N LYS A 640 -2.96 -9.09 1.37
CA LYS A 640 -2.00 -8.92 0.28
C LYS A 640 -2.71 -9.11 -1.06
N ASN A 641 -2.64 -8.11 -1.92
CA ASN A 641 -3.32 -8.11 -3.22
C ASN A 641 -2.60 -7.18 -4.21
N VAL A 642 -2.14 -7.76 -5.32
CA VAL A 642 -1.57 -7.00 -6.45
C VAL A 642 -2.31 -7.32 -7.74
N THR A 643 -3.60 -7.68 -7.64
CA THR A 643 -4.44 -7.98 -8.79
C THR A 643 -4.94 -6.68 -9.45
N GLY A 644 -4.28 -6.26 -10.53
CA GLY A 644 -4.56 -4.99 -11.20
C GLY A 644 -4.04 -3.77 -10.41
N TYR A 645 -4.56 -2.58 -10.73
CA TYR A 645 -4.18 -1.35 -10.04
C TYR A 645 -4.81 -1.28 -8.65
N ASP A 646 -4.10 -0.72 -7.67
CA ASP A 646 -4.64 -0.51 -6.32
C ASP A 646 -5.58 0.71 -6.28
N LEU A 647 -6.81 0.50 -6.71
CA LEU A 647 -7.85 1.54 -6.71
C LEU A 647 -8.34 1.89 -5.30
N VAL A 648 -8.13 1.03 -4.32
CA VAL A 648 -8.44 1.35 -2.91
C VAL A 648 -7.67 2.59 -2.49
N LYS A 649 -6.38 2.66 -2.82
CA LYS A 649 -5.53 3.81 -2.49
C LYS A 649 -5.99 5.11 -3.16
N LEU A 650 -6.54 5.03 -4.38
CA LEU A 650 -7.08 6.18 -5.09
C LEU A 650 -8.34 6.75 -4.41
N TYR A 651 -9.20 5.88 -3.85
CA TYR A 651 -10.45 6.29 -3.21
C TYR A 651 -10.29 6.73 -1.75
N VAL A 652 -9.28 6.22 -1.04
CA VAL A 652 -8.93 6.72 0.31
C VAL A 652 -8.42 8.16 0.19
N GLY A 653 -9.06 9.09 0.92
CA GLY A 653 -8.74 10.51 0.85
C GLY A 653 -9.33 11.26 -0.35
N SER A 654 -10.17 10.61 -1.17
CA SER A 654 -10.78 11.22 -2.35
C SER A 654 -11.88 12.26 -2.04
N ALA A 655 -12.21 12.47 -0.78
CA ALA A 655 -13.28 13.38 -0.34
C ALA A 655 -14.65 13.13 -0.99
N GLY A 656 -14.93 11.89 -1.43
CA GLY A 656 -16.18 11.54 -2.11
C GLY A 656 -16.32 12.09 -3.52
N THR A 657 -15.24 12.53 -4.15
CA THR A 657 -15.26 13.10 -5.51
C THR A 657 -15.30 12.05 -6.62
N LEU A 658 -15.01 10.79 -6.32
CA LEU A 658 -14.92 9.70 -7.29
C LEU A 658 -16.11 8.74 -7.25
N GLY A 659 -16.92 8.80 -6.18
CA GLY A 659 -18.08 7.92 -5.99
C GLY A 659 -18.56 7.91 -4.54
N LEU A 660 -19.62 7.16 -4.28
CA LEU A 660 -20.21 6.97 -2.96
C LEU A 660 -19.74 5.64 -2.36
N ILE A 661 -18.96 5.68 -1.29
CA ILE A 661 -18.50 4.49 -0.56
C ILE A 661 -19.70 3.88 0.20
N THR A 662 -19.96 2.59 0.01
CA THR A 662 -21.09 1.88 0.62
C THR A 662 -20.66 0.83 1.65
N ALA A 663 -19.46 0.25 1.49
CA ALA A 663 -18.87 -0.65 2.47
C ALA A 663 -17.34 -0.51 2.50
N VAL A 664 -16.75 -0.87 3.64
CA VAL A 664 -15.31 -0.79 3.90
C VAL A 664 -14.84 -2.11 4.50
N ALA A 665 -13.87 -2.77 3.87
CA ALA A 665 -13.16 -3.91 4.45
C ALA A 665 -11.84 -3.43 5.06
N LEU A 666 -11.57 -3.84 6.29
CA LEU A 666 -10.45 -3.39 7.11
C LEU A 666 -9.64 -4.57 7.65
N LYS A 667 -8.32 -4.40 7.69
CA LYS A 667 -7.46 -5.15 8.60
C LYS A 667 -7.70 -4.63 10.01
N VAL A 668 -7.88 -5.56 10.97
CA VAL A 668 -7.99 -5.25 12.39
C VAL A 668 -6.76 -5.74 13.15
N PHE A 669 -6.55 -5.23 14.34
CA PHE A 669 -5.38 -5.52 15.15
C PHE A 669 -5.79 -6.14 16.48
N PRO A 670 -4.99 -7.08 17.04
CA PRO A 670 -5.17 -7.51 18.39
C PRO A 670 -5.04 -6.34 19.38
N GLN A 671 -5.84 -6.31 20.43
CA GLN A 671 -5.61 -5.36 21.52
C GLN A 671 -4.29 -5.66 22.21
N PRO A 672 -3.42 -4.66 22.41
CA PRO A 672 -2.16 -4.87 23.11
C PRO A 672 -2.42 -5.31 24.56
N PRO A 673 -1.65 -6.28 25.09
CA PRO A 673 -1.83 -6.77 26.45
C PRO A 673 -1.46 -5.73 27.53
N ALA A 674 -0.65 -4.73 27.18
CA ALA A 674 -0.33 -3.59 28.04
C ALA A 674 -0.18 -2.30 27.25
N SER A 675 -0.47 -1.17 27.89
CA SER A 675 -0.26 0.18 27.40
C SER A 675 0.20 1.08 28.56
N ALA A 676 1.07 2.03 28.26
CA ALA A 676 1.43 3.11 29.18
C ALA A 676 1.88 4.35 28.39
N THR A 677 1.65 5.53 28.97
CA THR A 677 2.05 6.80 28.41
C THR A 677 2.95 7.58 29.37
N LEU A 678 4.12 7.95 28.91
CA LEU A 678 5.00 8.89 29.59
C LEU A 678 4.62 10.32 29.18
N LEU A 679 4.39 11.18 30.19
CA LEU A 679 4.26 12.63 30.03
C LEU A 679 5.51 13.32 30.58
N ALA A 680 6.25 13.98 29.71
CA ALA A 680 7.40 14.82 30.09
C ALA A 680 7.01 16.29 29.92
N ARG A 681 6.92 17.05 31.02
CA ARG A 681 6.76 18.51 31.02
C ARG A 681 8.13 19.14 30.99
N LEU A 682 8.38 19.95 29.99
CA LEU A 682 9.70 20.51 29.70
C LEU A 682 9.71 22.05 29.84
N PRO A 683 10.87 22.62 30.23
CA PRO A 683 10.97 24.06 30.46
C PRO A 683 10.96 24.88 29.15
N THR A 684 11.39 24.27 28.02
CA THR A 684 11.53 24.99 26.75
C THR A 684 11.18 24.06 25.57
N SER A 685 10.73 24.65 24.46
CA SER A 685 10.52 23.94 23.19
C SER A 685 11.82 23.27 22.68
N THR A 686 12.97 23.92 22.86
CA THR A 686 14.26 23.33 22.48
C THR A 686 14.57 22.05 23.24
N ALA A 687 14.31 22.01 24.55
CA ALA A 687 14.47 20.80 25.36
C ALA A 687 13.51 19.68 24.94
N ALA A 688 12.26 20.04 24.58
CA ALA A 688 11.27 19.10 24.09
C ALA A 688 11.69 18.43 22.76
N TRP A 689 12.16 19.22 21.81
CA TRP A 689 12.62 18.69 20.53
C TRP A 689 13.91 17.88 20.67
N ALA A 690 14.82 18.26 21.57
CA ALA A 690 15.99 17.45 21.88
C ALA A 690 15.62 16.08 22.49
N LEU A 691 14.60 16.04 23.36
CA LEU A 691 14.05 14.77 23.87
C LEU A 691 13.44 13.93 22.75
N ILE A 692 12.63 14.53 21.86
CA ILE A 692 12.01 13.84 20.71
C ILE A 692 13.08 13.26 19.79
N ASP A 693 14.13 14.02 19.47
CA ASP A 693 15.25 13.54 18.66
C ASP A 693 15.97 12.33 19.30
N HIS A 694 16.16 12.34 20.63
CA HIS A 694 16.75 11.20 21.34
C HIS A 694 15.83 9.98 21.39
N LEU A 695 14.52 10.19 21.57
CA LEU A 695 13.54 9.10 21.48
C LEU A 695 13.55 8.47 20.08
N ALA A 696 13.62 9.30 19.03
CA ALA A 696 13.67 8.84 17.64
C ALA A 696 14.93 8.03 17.32
N ALA A 697 16.07 8.40 17.92
CA ALA A 697 17.36 7.74 17.74
C ALA A 697 17.55 6.53 18.68
N SER A 698 16.67 6.33 19.66
CA SER A 698 16.71 5.19 20.59
C SER A 698 16.23 3.88 19.91
N ARG A 699 16.38 2.78 20.64
CA ARG A 699 15.84 1.46 20.25
C ARG A 699 14.39 1.27 20.71
N LEU A 700 13.80 2.28 21.33
CA LEU A 700 12.39 2.25 21.71
C LEU A 700 11.50 2.32 20.46
N LEU A 701 10.39 1.60 20.52
CA LEU A 701 9.39 1.55 19.45
C LEU A 701 8.05 2.10 19.95
N PRO A 702 7.97 3.43 20.20
CA PRO A 702 6.72 4.03 20.65
C PRO A 702 5.62 3.92 19.60
N THR A 703 4.38 3.76 20.03
CA THR A 703 3.20 3.76 19.14
C THR A 703 2.68 5.18 18.86
N ALA A 704 3.01 6.15 19.72
CA ALA A 704 2.77 7.57 19.49
C ALA A 704 3.83 8.43 20.18
N VAL A 705 4.17 9.56 19.56
CA VAL A 705 5.00 10.62 20.18
C VAL A 705 4.40 11.97 19.79
N GLU A 706 3.83 12.66 20.80
CA GLU A 706 3.16 13.93 20.62
C GLU A 706 3.94 15.08 21.27
N TYR A 707 4.05 16.19 20.55
CA TYR A 707 4.41 17.48 21.11
C TYR A 707 3.16 18.33 21.29
N LEU A 708 2.91 18.74 22.51
CA LEU A 708 1.77 19.56 22.92
C LEU A 708 2.30 20.87 23.48
N ALA A 709 1.89 21.98 22.89
CA ALA A 709 2.25 23.30 23.39
C ALA A 709 1.01 24.20 23.51
N ASP A 710 0.87 24.77 24.69
CA ASP A 710 -0.07 25.84 24.99
C ASP A 710 0.65 26.95 25.79
N PRO A 711 0.04 28.11 26.04
CA PRO A 711 0.70 29.21 26.75
C PRO A 711 1.22 28.88 28.17
N GLN A 712 0.82 27.75 28.73
CA GLN A 712 1.11 27.38 30.12
C GLN A 712 2.11 26.24 30.25
N ALA A 713 2.22 25.37 29.24
CA ALA A 713 3.02 24.14 29.33
C ALA A 713 3.50 23.64 27.97
N ILE A 714 4.68 23.04 27.97
CA ILE A 714 5.21 22.23 26.85
C ILE A 714 5.32 20.79 27.35
N VAL A 715 4.64 19.88 26.67
CA VAL A 715 4.57 18.46 27.03
C VAL A 715 4.98 17.61 25.84
N VAL A 716 5.86 16.65 26.10
CA VAL A 716 6.10 15.51 25.20
C VAL A 716 5.40 14.30 25.79
N ALA A 717 4.45 13.73 25.03
CA ALA A 717 3.75 12.51 25.41
C ALA A 717 4.24 11.35 24.52
N MET A 718 4.70 10.27 25.14
CA MET A 718 5.15 9.06 24.46
C MET A 718 4.33 7.87 24.90
N ARG A 719 3.61 7.23 23.98
CA ARG A 719 2.84 5.99 24.22
C ARG A 719 3.64 4.78 23.82
N ALA A 720 3.62 3.75 24.63
CA ALA A 720 4.11 2.42 24.33
C ALA A 720 3.02 1.37 24.55
N GLU A 721 2.87 0.44 23.60
CA GLU A 721 1.86 -0.62 23.65
C GLU A 721 2.53 -1.95 23.25
N GLY A 722 2.06 -3.07 23.81
CA GLY A 722 2.55 -4.41 23.50
C GLY A 722 2.79 -5.27 24.74
N HIS A 723 3.84 -6.10 24.71
CA HIS A 723 4.18 -6.98 25.82
C HIS A 723 4.49 -6.18 27.10
N PRO A 724 3.98 -6.59 28.29
CA PRO A 724 4.17 -5.81 29.53
C PRO A 724 5.63 -5.48 29.84
N ALA A 725 6.55 -6.43 29.69
CA ALA A 725 7.97 -6.21 29.93
C ALA A 725 8.57 -5.15 28.98
N ALA A 726 8.17 -5.14 27.70
CA ALA A 726 8.59 -4.13 26.75
C ALA A 726 8.04 -2.74 27.10
N VAL A 727 6.78 -2.64 27.51
CA VAL A 727 6.15 -1.38 27.94
C VAL A 727 6.86 -0.82 29.18
N GLU A 728 7.18 -1.64 30.19
CA GLU A 728 7.92 -1.21 31.37
C GLU A 728 9.33 -0.70 31.00
N ARG A 729 10.00 -1.37 30.10
CA ARG A 729 11.30 -0.89 29.60
C ARG A 729 11.20 0.47 28.89
N HIS A 730 10.20 0.64 28.03
CA HIS A 730 9.93 1.92 27.36
C HIS A 730 9.75 3.05 28.38
N MET A 731 8.92 2.83 29.40
CA MET A 731 8.69 3.85 30.43
C MET A 731 9.95 4.17 31.23
N ARG A 732 10.72 3.17 31.63
CA ARG A 732 11.97 3.34 32.38
C ARG A 732 13.01 4.11 31.57
N GLU A 733 13.27 3.71 30.31
CA GLU A 733 14.32 4.34 29.48
C GLU A 733 13.89 5.73 29.03
N ALA A 734 12.65 5.94 28.63
CA ALA A 734 12.13 7.26 28.25
C ALA A 734 12.13 8.23 29.44
N THR A 735 11.82 7.76 30.66
CA THR A 735 11.94 8.56 31.90
C THR A 735 13.37 9.00 32.14
N ALA A 736 14.33 8.09 32.02
CA ALA A 736 15.75 8.42 32.16
C ALA A 736 16.23 9.41 31.10
N LEU A 737 15.75 9.32 29.87
CA LEU A 737 16.02 10.29 28.81
C LEU A 737 15.41 11.66 29.13
N ALA A 738 14.15 11.71 29.56
CA ALA A 738 13.44 12.96 29.86
C ALA A 738 14.13 13.77 30.99
N HIS A 739 14.59 13.09 32.02
CA HIS A 739 15.32 13.74 33.13
C HIS A 739 16.63 14.42 32.70
N ARG A 740 17.24 14.02 31.59
CA ARG A 740 18.44 14.73 31.04
C ARG A 740 18.11 16.12 30.52
N TYR A 741 16.85 16.44 30.33
CA TYR A 741 16.34 17.71 29.85
C TYR A 741 15.53 18.47 30.89
N ASP A 742 15.75 18.17 32.18
CA ASP A 742 15.06 18.78 33.33
C ASP A 742 13.54 18.64 33.28
N ALA A 743 13.05 17.55 32.64
CA ALA A 743 11.63 17.29 32.56
C ALA A 743 11.04 16.79 33.88
N SER A 744 9.86 17.30 34.23
CA SER A 744 8.98 16.67 35.21
C SER A 744 8.22 15.56 34.52
N VAL A 745 8.33 14.32 35.04
CA VAL A 745 7.80 13.12 34.38
C VAL A 745 6.65 12.53 35.18
N THR A 746 5.59 12.13 34.45
CA THR A 746 4.46 11.34 34.98
C THR A 746 4.22 10.17 34.04
N VAL A 747 4.00 8.97 34.56
CA VAL A 747 3.61 7.79 33.77
C VAL A 747 2.13 7.49 34.01
N LEU A 748 1.34 7.54 32.95
CA LEU A 748 -0.09 7.25 32.96
C LEU A 748 -0.36 5.81 32.55
N ARG A 749 -1.38 5.20 33.16
CA ARG A 749 -1.87 3.85 32.85
C ARG A 749 -3.38 3.81 32.91
N ASP A 750 -3.97 2.80 32.31
CA ASP A 750 -5.39 2.46 32.41
C ASP A 750 -6.32 3.67 32.12
N VAL A 751 -7.15 4.04 33.10
CA VAL A 751 -8.14 5.12 32.95
C VAL A 751 -7.49 6.48 32.78
N GLU A 752 -6.37 6.76 33.46
CA GLU A 752 -5.66 8.04 33.35
C GLU A 752 -5.06 8.20 31.95
N GLU A 753 -4.47 7.12 31.40
CA GLU A 753 -3.96 7.10 30.04
C GLU A 753 -5.08 7.31 29.01
N THR A 754 -6.17 6.57 29.15
CA THR A 754 -7.33 6.69 28.25
C THR A 754 -7.89 8.12 28.25
N THR A 755 -8.06 8.70 29.44
CA THR A 755 -8.55 10.07 29.63
C THR A 755 -7.62 11.10 28.96
N PHE A 756 -6.32 10.93 29.15
CA PHE A 756 -5.31 11.82 28.52
C PHE A 756 -5.41 11.80 26.99
N TRP A 757 -5.48 10.60 26.40
CA TRP A 757 -5.58 10.50 24.93
C TRP A 757 -6.91 11.01 24.40
N GLN A 758 -8.02 10.83 25.08
CA GLN A 758 -9.30 11.42 24.74
C GLN A 758 -9.23 12.96 24.74
N GLN A 759 -8.57 13.56 25.74
CA GLN A 759 -8.34 15.01 25.80
C GLN A 759 -7.39 15.45 24.69
N THR A 760 -6.33 14.69 24.41
CA THR A 760 -5.37 15.02 23.33
C THR A 760 -6.05 15.05 21.97
N VAL A 761 -6.83 14.01 21.63
CA VAL A 761 -7.52 13.97 20.33
C VAL A 761 -8.66 15.00 20.22
N SER A 762 -9.23 15.48 21.35
CA SER A 762 -10.20 16.57 21.31
C SER A 762 -9.60 17.88 20.78
N ARG A 763 -8.28 18.05 20.82
CA ARG A 763 -7.57 19.18 20.20
C ARG A 763 -7.62 19.15 18.65
N TYR A 764 -8.05 18.03 18.05
CA TYR A 764 -8.30 17.93 16.62
C TYR A 764 -9.77 18.17 16.25
N ALA A 765 -10.59 18.53 17.21
CA ALA A 765 -12.00 18.88 16.98
C ALA A 765 -12.16 20.32 16.50
N PRO A 766 -13.21 20.63 15.73
CA PRO A 766 -13.59 21.99 15.44
C PRO A 766 -13.87 22.78 16.73
N ILE A 767 -13.44 24.05 16.77
CA ILE A 767 -13.75 24.97 17.88
C ILE A 767 -14.76 26.03 17.44
N ALA A 768 -15.63 26.45 18.34
CA ALA A 768 -16.81 27.26 18.00
C ALA A 768 -16.50 28.58 17.31
N ASN A 769 -15.43 29.31 17.69
CA ASN A 769 -15.04 30.61 17.14
C ASN A 769 -13.57 30.61 16.67
N GLY A 770 -13.11 29.47 16.10
CA GLY A 770 -11.74 29.34 15.66
C GLY A 770 -11.64 28.52 14.36
N VAL A 771 -10.43 28.44 13.86
CA VAL A 771 -10.10 27.65 12.67
C VAL A 771 -9.09 26.58 13.05
N LEU A 772 -9.35 25.35 12.63
CA LEU A 772 -8.43 24.23 12.79
C LEU A 772 -7.63 24.05 11.50
N LEU A 773 -6.32 24.23 11.60
CA LEU A 773 -5.37 24.05 10.50
C LEU A 773 -4.56 22.77 10.69
N ARG A 774 -4.11 22.20 9.59
CA ARG A 774 -3.11 21.13 9.56
C ARG A 774 -1.97 21.52 8.62
N VAL A 775 -0.74 21.42 9.13
CA VAL A 775 0.49 21.62 8.36
C VAL A 775 1.23 20.29 8.27
N GLY A 776 1.64 19.91 7.07
CA GLY A 776 2.50 18.75 6.82
C GLY A 776 3.92 19.19 6.49
N VAL A 777 4.91 18.57 7.14
CA VAL A 777 6.36 18.79 6.90
C VAL A 777 7.11 17.46 7.08
N TRP A 778 8.36 17.39 6.68
CA TRP A 778 9.20 16.25 7.09
C TRP A 778 9.41 16.27 8.60
N PRO A 779 9.46 15.10 9.28
CA PRO A 779 9.65 15.02 10.73
C PRO A 779 10.85 15.85 11.25
N ALA A 780 11.98 15.85 10.54
CA ALA A 780 13.15 16.65 10.92
C ALA A 780 12.91 18.17 10.87
N GLN A 781 11.87 18.62 10.17
CA GLN A 781 11.56 20.05 10.02
C GLN A 781 10.57 20.56 11.07
N CYS A 782 9.94 19.68 11.87
CA CYS A 782 8.86 20.06 12.79
C CYS A 782 9.28 21.18 13.75
N ALA A 783 10.47 21.10 14.37
CA ALA A 783 10.93 22.11 15.30
C ALA A 783 11.02 23.52 14.66
N THR A 784 11.61 23.59 13.46
CA THR A 784 11.75 24.86 12.71
C THR A 784 10.38 25.35 12.20
N ALA A 785 9.53 24.43 11.75
CA ALA A 785 8.19 24.77 11.31
C ALA A 785 7.36 25.39 12.44
N ILE A 786 7.42 24.83 13.65
CA ILE A 786 6.70 25.38 14.81
C ILE A 786 7.20 26.80 15.16
N GLN A 787 8.52 27.02 15.17
CA GLN A 787 9.07 28.37 15.38
C GLN A 787 8.55 29.39 14.34
N THR A 788 8.49 28.97 13.08
CA THR A 788 7.93 29.81 12.00
C THR A 788 6.43 30.08 12.20
N ILE A 789 5.66 29.06 12.61
CA ILE A 789 4.23 29.17 12.90
C ILE A 789 3.99 30.14 14.06
N GLU A 790 4.75 30.04 15.16
CA GLU A 790 4.66 30.90 16.32
C GLU A 790 5.00 32.38 15.98
N GLN A 791 6.07 32.59 15.19
CA GLN A 791 6.43 33.94 14.71
C GLN A 791 5.36 34.55 13.81
N CYS A 792 4.77 33.73 12.93
CA CYS A 792 3.68 34.16 12.07
C CYS A 792 2.43 34.50 12.88
N ALA A 793 2.06 33.67 13.85
CA ALA A 793 0.93 33.92 14.75
C ALA A 793 1.12 35.22 15.56
N ALA A 794 2.32 35.45 16.08
CA ALA A 794 2.66 36.68 16.79
C ALA A 794 2.54 37.95 15.90
N ARG A 795 2.97 37.88 14.64
CA ARG A 795 2.86 38.96 13.65
C ARG A 795 1.41 39.35 13.40
N HIS A 796 0.52 38.35 13.30
CA HIS A 796 -0.92 38.61 13.05
C HIS A 796 -1.73 38.70 14.32
N GLN A 797 -1.14 38.61 15.51
CA GLN A 797 -1.80 38.63 16.82
C GLN A 797 -2.88 37.57 16.96
N VAL A 798 -2.64 36.35 16.41
CA VAL A 798 -3.53 35.20 16.50
C VAL A 798 -3.09 34.34 17.68
N ALA A 799 -4.02 34.00 18.57
CA ALA A 799 -3.77 33.01 19.61
C ALA A 799 -3.81 31.59 19.01
N ILE A 800 -2.79 30.77 19.34
CA ILE A 800 -2.68 29.40 18.79
C ILE A 800 -2.40 28.39 19.89
N GLU A 801 -2.94 27.16 19.70
CA GLU A 801 -2.53 25.95 20.38
C GLU A 801 -1.99 24.95 19.35
N ILE A 802 -0.84 24.34 19.68
CA ILE A 802 -0.17 23.42 18.76
C ILE A 802 -0.19 22.00 19.33
N THR A 803 -0.54 21.06 18.48
CA THR A 803 -0.40 19.63 18.74
C THR A 803 0.28 18.96 17.53
N THR A 804 1.32 18.16 17.77
CA THR A 804 2.13 17.64 16.67
C THR A 804 2.38 16.15 16.83
N HIS A 805 2.04 15.36 15.80
CA HIS A 805 2.57 14.00 15.65
C HIS A 805 4.06 14.10 15.29
N ALA A 806 4.90 14.20 16.31
CA ALA A 806 6.28 14.71 16.19
C ALA A 806 7.16 13.89 15.23
N LEU A 807 7.02 12.55 15.21
CA LEU A 807 7.78 11.64 14.34
C LEU A 807 7.06 11.32 13.01
N SER A 808 5.93 11.98 12.75
CA SER A 808 5.17 11.85 11.50
C SER A 808 5.12 13.16 10.69
N GLY A 809 5.62 14.28 11.25
CA GLY A 809 5.63 15.56 10.51
C GLY A 809 4.27 16.22 10.35
N ILE A 810 3.30 15.95 11.22
CA ILE A 810 1.95 16.51 11.15
C ILE A 810 1.75 17.47 12.31
N ILE A 811 1.42 18.73 12.00
CA ILE A 811 1.19 19.78 12.97
C ILE A 811 -0.25 20.24 12.87
N TYR A 812 -1.00 20.15 13.96
CA TYR A 812 -2.33 20.73 14.11
C TYR A 812 -2.24 22.04 14.86
N ILE A 813 -2.99 23.04 14.39
CA ILE A 813 -3.02 24.40 14.94
C ILE A 813 -4.48 24.77 15.14
N GLN A 814 -4.87 24.91 16.40
CA GLN A 814 -6.15 25.58 16.73
C GLN A 814 -5.88 27.08 16.85
N THR A 815 -6.71 27.87 16.20
CA THR A 815 -6.59 29.34 16.20
C THR A 815 -7.84 29.96 16.79
N ILE A 816 -7.65 31.00 17.61
CA ILE A 816 -8.76 31.81 18.17
C ILE A 816 -8.40 33.25 17.96
N GLY A 817 -9.36 34.10 17.48
CA GLY A 817 -9.12 35.49 17.25
C GLY A 817 -10.02 36.09 16.17
N ASP A 818 -9.63 37.27 15.69
CA ASP A 818 -10.28 37.91 14.56
C ASP A 818 -10.12 37.12 13.28
N PHE A 819 -11.20 36.83 12.55
CA PHE A 819 -11.16 35.99 11.35
C PHE A 819 -10.35 36.64 10.22
N THR A 820 -10.23 37.96 10.15
CA THR A 820 -9.38 38.66 9.17
C THR A 820 -7.90 38.36 9.46
N ALA A 821 -7.50 38.43 10.74
CA ALA A 821 -6.17 38.10 11.19
C ALA A 821 -5.85 36.60 10.97
N ILE A 822 -6.79 35.71 11.28
CA ILE A 822 -6.62 34.24 11.04
C ILE A 822 -6.50 33.95 9.52
N ALA A 823 -7.28 34.66 8.66
CA ALA A 823 -7.19 34.50 7.22
C ALA A 823 -5.82 34.94 6.65
N ALA A 824 -5.27 36.03 7.16
CA ALA A 824 -3.92 36.50 6.80
C ALA A 824 -2.82 35.55 7.33
N PHE A 825 -2.96 35.09 8.56
CA PHE A 825 -2.09 34.05 9.14
C PHE A 825 -2.11 32.77 8.31
N HIS A 826 -3.27 32.27 7.94
CA HIS A 826 -3.42 31.10 7.08
C HIS A 826 -2.74 31.31 5.72
N ALA A 827 -2.89 32.48 5.09
CA ALA A 827 -2.26 32.76 3.81
C ALA A 827 -0.72 32.73 3.89
N ASP A 828 -0.14 33.30 4.96
CA ASP A 828 1.31 33.25 5.22
C ASP A 828 1.77 31.81 5.46
N LEU A 829 0.97 31.00 6.17
CA LEU A 829 1.29 29.57 6.37
C LEU A 829 1.25 28.77 5.06
N VAL A 830 0.27 28.99 4.18
CA VAL A 830 0.21 28.36 2.86
C VAL A 830 1.42 28.74 2.00
N ALA A 831 1.89 29.98 2.12
CA ALA A 831 3.09 30.43 1.41
C ALA A 831 4.37 29.74 1.93
N ALA A 832 4.49 29.58 3.27
CA ALA A 832 5.65 28.96 3.92
C ALA A 832 5.61 27.43 3.83
N PHE A 833 4.44 26.82 3.94
CA PHE A 833 4.22 25.37 4.00
C PHE A 833 3.14 24.96 3.00
N PRO A 834 3.51 24.44 1.83
CA PRO A 834 2.56 24.07 0.77
C PRO A 834 1.43 23.12 1.20
N HIS A 835 1.71 22.23 2.16
CA HIS A 835 0.76 21.26 2.72
C HIS A 835 -0.05 21.79 3.91
N THR A 836 -0.33 23.09 3.93
CA THR A 836 -1.23 23.71 4.91
C THR A 836 -2.67 23.59 4.43
N ARG A 837 -3.56 23.02 5.25
CA ARG A 837 -4.98 22.90 4.92
C ARG A 837 -5.87 23.30 6.09
N ILE A 838 -7.06 23.79 5.78
CA ILE A 838 -8.12 24.02 6.77
C ILE A 838 -8.89 22.71 6.96
N LEU A 839 -8.94 22.21 8.19
CA LEU A 839 -9.72 21.02 8.54
C LEU A 839 -11.14 21.38 8.97
N ALA A 840 -11.27 22.53 9.66
CA ALA A 840 -12.57 23.05 10.09
C ALA A 840 -12.51 24.56 10.27
N ALA A 841 -13.59 25.22 9.90
CA ALA A 841 -13.78 26.66 10.09
C ALA A 841 -15.27 26.97 10.25
N PRO A 842 -15.63 28.03 10.98
CA PRO A 842 -17.02 28.52 11.01
C PRO A 842 -17.48 28.98 9.62
N PRO A 843 -18.78 28.90 9.30
CA PRO A 843 -19.30 29.28 7.97
C PRO A 843 -19.00 30.73 7.56
N MET A 844 -18.81 31.64 8.53
CA MET A 844 -18.48 33.03 8.30
C MET A 844 -17.01 33.30 8.01
N PHE A 845 -16.14 32.30 8.16
CA PHE A 845 -14.72 32.46 7.87
C PHE A 845 -14.48 32.48 6.35
N VAL A 846 -13.80 33.49 5.87
CA VAL A 846 -13.43 33.64 4.45
C VAL A 846 -11.92 33.55 4.33
N PRO A 847 -11.38 32.46 3.79
CA PRO A 847 -9.94 32.30 3.66
C PRO A 847 -9.37 33.22 2.56
N GLN A 848 -8.13 33.74 2.76
CA GLN A 848 -7.39 34.52 1.77
C GLN A 848 -6.51 33.66 0.86
N ALA A 849 -6.36 32.38 1.18
CA ALA A 849 -5.63 31.38 0.39
C ALA A 849 -6.47 30.10 0.24
N SER A 850 -6.02 29.19 -0.60
CA SER A 850 -6.69 27.89 -0.79
C SER A 850 -6.83 27.13 0.53
N VAL A 851 -8.05 26.64 0.82
CA VAL A 851 -8.32 25.76 1.97
C VAL A 851 -7.58 24.42 1.91
N TRP A 852 -7.10 24.07 0.73
CA TRP A 852 -6.40 22.81 0.43
C TRP A 852 -4.88 22.96 0.38
N GLY A 853 -4.33 24.17 0.64
CA GLY A 853 -2.92 24.49 0.49
C GLY A 853 -2.51 24.77 -0.95
N GLN A 854 -1.23 24.58 -1.28
CA GLN A 854 -0.75 24.77 -2.66
C GLN A 854 -1.08 23.54 -3.51
N PRO A 855 -1.37 23.76 -4.82
CA PRO A 855 -1.62 22.66 -5.75
C PRO A 855 -0.39 21.73 -5.85
N PRO A 856 -0.59 20.41 -5.82
CA PRO A 856 0.52 19.46 -5.99
C PRO A 856 1.06 19.45 -7.42
N ALA A 857 2.32 19.05 -7.60
CA ALA A 857 2.96 18.95 -8.91
C ALA A 857 2.19 18.05 -9.91
N ALA A 858 1.49 17.03 -9.39
CA ALA A 858 0.70 16.09 -10.19
C ALA A 858 -0.78 16.52 -10.38
N LEU A 859 -1.15 17.79 -10.08
CA LEU A 859 -2.55 18.25 -10.14
C LEU A 859 -3.21 17.94 -11.50
N SER A 860 -2.52 18.17 -12.62
CA SER A 860 -3.07 17.90 -13.95
C SER A 860 -3.48 16.44 -14.16
N ARG A 861 -2.75 15.49 -13.55
CA ARG A 861 -3.10 14.05 -13.57
C ARG A 861 -4.30 13.75 -12.69
N MET A 862 -4.38 14.38 -11.51
CA MET A 862 -5.56 14.27 -10.63
C MET A 862 -6.82 14.83 -11.31
N GLN A 863 -6.71 15.96 -12.01
CA GLN A 863 -7.80 16.53 -12.78
C GLN A 863 -8.23 15.63 -13.94
N ALA A 864 -7.27 15.07 -14.68
CA ALA A 864 -7.56 14.12 -15.75
C ALA A 864 -8.27 12.86 -15.23
N LEU A 865 -7.86 12.33 -14.07
CA LEU A 865 -8.56 11.22 -13.40
C LEU A 865 -10.00 11.61 -12.99
N LYS A 866 -10.16 12.79 -12.39
CA LYS A 866 -11.50 13.29 -12.02
C LYS A 866 -12.41 13.36 -13.24
N VAL A 867 -11.95 13.96 -14.34
CA VAL A 867 -12.72 14.07 -15.58
C VAL A 867 -13.02 12.71 -16.19
N ALA A 868 -12.08 11.78 -16.17
CA ALA A 868 -12.30 10.44 -16.72
C ALA A 868 -13.27 9.60 -15.87
N ILE A 869 -13.25 9.76 -14.53
CA ILE A 869 -14.12 9.00 -13.62
C ILE A 869 -15.49 9.66 -13.49
N ASP A 870 -15.54 10.98 -13.44
CA ASP A 870 -16.76 11.78 -13.28
C ASP A 870 -16.77 12.95 -14.28
N PRO A 871 -17.05 12.71 -15.58
CA PRO A 871 -16.92 13.70 -16.65
C PRO A 871 -17.83 14.91 -16.50
N HIS A 872 -18.88 14.77 -15.72
CA HIS A 872 -19.84 15.86 -15.49
C HIS A 872 -19.61 16.61 -14.17
N ASN A 873 -18.55 16.22 -13.43
CA ASN A 873 -18.21 16.78 -12.12
C ASN A 873 -19.40 16.77 -11.13
N HIS A 874 -20.12 15.65 -11.08
CA HIS A 874 -21.31 15.48 -10.23
C HIS A 874 -20.95 15.21 -8.77
N MET A 875 -19.91 14.39 -8.53
CA MET A 875 -19.55 13.95 -7.20
C MET A 875 -18.70 15.00 -6.50
N ASN A 876 -19.25 15.60 -5.44
CA ASN A 876 -18.61 16.61 -4.58
C ASN A 876 -17.78 17.67 -5.34
N PRO A 877 -18.40 18.45 -6.24
CA PRO A 877 -17.67 19.27 -7.22
C PRO A 877 -16.86 20.42 -6.60
N ALA A 878 -17.08 20.77 -5.33
CA ALA A 878 -16.39 21.85 -4.63
C ALA A 878 -15.13 21.39 -3.88
N ALA A 879 -14.82 20.06 -3.88
CA ALA A 879 -13.66 19.55 -3.19
C ALA A 879 -12.38 19.70 -4.01
N PHE A 880 -11.26 19.94 -3.32
CA PHE A 880 -9.94 20.16 -3.89
C PHE A 880 -9.90 21.38 -4.85
N TRP A 881 -8.96 21.35 -5.80
CA TRP A 881 -8.77 22.36 -6.85
C TRP A 881 -9.54 22.04 -8.14
N PHE A 882 -10.64 21.28 -8.05
CA PHE A 882 -11.39 20.81 -9.22
C PHE A 882 -12.54 21.73 -9.64
N SER A 883 -12.82 22.82 -8.90
CA SER A 883 -13.92 23.74 -9.20
C SER A 883 -13.83 24.44 -10.57
N ASP A 884 -12.63 24.51 -11.16
CA ASP A 884 -12.39 25.15 -12.48
C ASP A 884 -12.41 24.17 -13.67
N THR A 885 -12.71 22.90 -13.45
CA THR A 885 -12.70 21.87 -14.51
C THR A 885 -13.98 21.81 -15.34
N ARG A 886 -14.69 22.93 -15.54
CA ARG A 886 -15.71 23.00 -16.57
C ARG A 886 -15.03 23.14 -17.94
N VAL A 887 -14.87 22.01 -18.63
CA VAL A 887 -14.57 21.98 -20.08
C VAL A 887 -15.87 21.98 -20.83
#